data_645345b61cbd94613b8f505cec287c7c
#
_entry.id   645345b61cbd94613b8f505cec287c7c
#
_cell.length_a   1.000
_cell.length_b   1.000
_cell.length_c   1.000
_cell.angle_alpha   90.00
_cell.angle_beta   90.00
_cell.angle_gamma   90.00
#
_symmetry.space_group_name_H-M   'P 1'
#
loop_
_entity.id
_entity.type
_entity.pdbx_description
1 polymer ?
#
loop_
_entity_poly.entity_id
_entity_poly.type
_entity_poly.pdbx_seq_one_letter_code
_entity_poly.pdbx_strand_id
1 'polypeptide(L)'
;MKRLVVIDGKSVFYRGYYAMPGLSMADGTPTGGVYGFVSLAIELIKKLEPDYVAVAWDKRGTNIRKRRELYPEYKAGRKPAPDDFYQQIPILHELLDAFGWPLYEIDDYEADDIMGAFARQAESRGIETCLITSDLDALQLISPMTKVYAMKNGLRNIEEFTAEYFEQKYGIRTEQFLDLKALKGDSSDNLPGVPGIGEKTAVKLLQEYETLDGVYEHLDEQKGALRTKLENGRESAYLTKQVAEIWTDAPIELDWDVADVNDCDFARVTEILQKLEFNSLIGRLPKTMQMAENEKKEEPKLNIPRIEKLPDMPMFEAENIIYIDSSEPDVIYISSNSESAWTAKIDEISQSMWQLLAQGIVIAADVKQLYHALDNHGVAVRFHEVWDVEQAAFLIDPLKRDRSLNALSGDFSDDNSAPYQLVRLHKIYREQKVYMSNNSQIARVAYEFDFPVIWALFQMEKRGMKLDDTLLKQMGDELAAEVSRLEQQMYSMAGYEFNASSPAQLSEVLFTKLQLPTAGIKKGKTGYSTGQKELDKLRGQHPIIELIERYRELTKLISTYIEALPKLMATDGRIHTTFNQDVTSTGRLSSTNPNLQNIPVRTELGRKIRQAFVPSDGKVFVGADYSQFELRLAAVLAGDEKLIEDFNSDVDIHAKTAAETYGISIDEVSKSQRRAAKVINFGVLYGMSPHGLAAATGMSFTEAKKFIDHYFEVRKPIRQYLDKILTQAREQGFVETYFGRRRPTPDVKSSNFMVRSSAERAAMNMPIQGTEADLMKLAMIRLEDKLSGLADAILQVHDSILVECKPEDVQKVSEIMKAEMEGVCPELPIKLKVDVGTGANWGEV
;
A
#
# COMPACT_ATOMS: atom_id res chain seq x y z
N MET A 1 6.01 37.84 -15.82
CA MET A 1 7.22 38.13 -15.01
C MET A 1 8.00 36.86 -14.98
N LYS A 2 9.32 36.90 -15.24
CA LYS A 2 10.12 35.66 -15.15
C LYS A 2 10.23 35.18 -13.71
N ARG A 3 10.35 33.89 -13.51
CA ARG A 3 10.33 33.25 -12.20
C ARG A 3 11.50 32.29 -12.03
N LEU A 4 12.21 32.41 -10.91
CA LEU A 4 13.23 31.50 -10.45
C LEU A 4 12.69 30.63 -9.31
N VAL A 5 12.83 29.31 -9.42
CA VAL A 5 12.62 28.38 -8.31
C VAL A 5 13.97 27.94 -7.75
N VAL A 6 14.20 28.16 -6.45
CA VAL A 6 15.38 27.64 -5.75
C VAL A 6 14.95 26.60 -4.73
N ILE A 7 15.46 25.38 -4.88
CA ILE A 7 15.11 24.24 -4.03
C ILE A 7 16.24 24.03 -3.01
N ASP A 8 15.90 24.03 -1.72
CA ASP A 8 16.76 23.50 -0.67
C ASP A 8 16.84 21.97 -0.81
N GLY A 9 17.86 21.51 -1.54
CA GLY A 9 17.94 20.12 -1.98
C GLY A 9 18.00 19.13 -0.84
N LYS A 10 18.82 19.41 0.17
CA LYS A 10 18.99 18.47 1.31
C LYS A 10 17.78 18.44 2.21
N SER A 11 17.15 19.59 2.46
CA SER A 11 15.92 19.68 3.27
C SER A 11 14.76 18.94 2.61
N VAL A 12 14.55 19.14 1.30
CA VAL A 12 13.53 18.44 0.51
C VAL A 12 13.81 16.94 0.44
N PHE A 13 15.07 16.56 0.20
CA PHE A 13 15.49 15.16 0.15
C PHE A 13 15.30 14.43 1.49
N TYR A 14 15.64 15.10 2.60
CA TYR A 14 15.44 14.58 3.95
C TYR A 14 13.95 14.30 4.22
N ARG A 15 13.11 15.22 3.78
CA ARG A 15 11.65 15.08 3.89
C ARG A 15 11.12 13.91 3.07
N GLY A 16 11.59 13.75 1.83
CA GLY A 16 11.27 12.63 0.95
C GLY A 16 11.65 11.28 1.58
N TYR A 17 12.86 11.19 2.08
CA TYR A 17 13.40 9.98 2.72
C TYR A 17 12.54 9.50 3.90
N TYR A 18 12.15 10.42 4.81
CA TYR A 18 11.30 10.05 5.95
C TYR A 18 9.82 9.89 5.62
N ALA A 19 9.36 10.45 4.50
CA ALA A 19 7.97 10.27 4.05
C ALA A 19 7.75 8.92 3.34
N MET A 20 8.81 8.32 2.76
CA MET A 20 8.78 7.06 2.01
C MET A 20 9.75 6.02 2.61
N PRO A 21 9.57 5.64 3.89
CA PRO A 21 10.47 4.69 4.54
C PRO A 21 10.35 3.31 3.89
N GLY A 22 11.50 2.76 3.48
CA GLY A 22 11.57 1.40 2.93
C GLY A 22 11.26 1.28 1.43
N LEU A 23 11.11 2.39 0.69
CA LEU A 23 11.04 2.32 -0.77
C LEU A 23 12.43 2.02 -1.33
N SER A 24 12.54 0.93 -2.10
CA SER A 24 13.76 0.47 -2.74
C SER A 24 13.46 -0.16 -4.10
N MET A 25 14.46 -0.22 -4.97
CA MET A 25 14.39 -0.98 -6.22
C MET A 25 14.33 -2.48 -5.94
N ALA A 26 14.02 -3.28 -6.96
CA ALA A 26 13.97 -4.74 -6.88
C ALA A 26 15.32 -5.37 -6.42
N ASP A 27 16.45 -4.73 -6.69
CA ASP A 27 17.79 -5.14 -6.24
C ASP A 27 18.11 -4.76 -4.78
N GLY A 28 17.19 -4.05 -4.10
CA GLY A 28 17.35 -3.59 -2.72
C GLY A 28 18.01 -2.22 -2.59
N THR A 29 18.34 -1.53 -3.68
CA THR A 29 18.88 -0.16 -3.64
C THR A 29 17.84 0.80 -3.08
N PRO A 30 18.14 1.54 -1.99
CA PRO A 30 17.17 2.44 -1.39
C PRO A 30 16.93 3.66 -2.31
N THR A 31 15.65 4.02 -2.50
CA THR A 31 15.24 5.10 -3.44
C THR A 31 14.18 6.04 -2.89
N GLY A 32 13.73 5.84 -1.63
CA GLY A 32 12.64 6.61 -1.04
C GLY A 32 12.88 8.12 -1.00
N GLY A 33 14.12 8.55 -0.72
CA GLY A 33 14.52 9.95 -0.73
C GLY A 33 14.45 10.58 -2.13
N VAL A 34 14.95 9.84 -3.14
CA VAL A 34 14.93 10.27 -4.55
C VAL A 34 13.48 10.39 -5.04
N TYR A 35 12.67 9.36 -4.82
CA TYR A 35 11.26 9.37 -5.20
C TYR A 35 10.50 10.55 -4.58
N GLY A 36 10.70 10.76 -3.28
CA GLY A 36 10.05 11.85 -2.55
C GLY A 36 10.46 13.22 -3.07
N PHE A 37 11.75 13.43 -3.31
CA PHE A 37 12.28 14.67 -3.88
C PHE A 37 11.67 14.94 -5.26
N VAL A 38 11.79 14.00 -6.19
CA VAL A 38 11.34 14.16 -7.57
C VAL A 38 9.83 14.34 -7.64
N SER A 39 9.08 13.55 -6.88
CA SER A 39 7.61 13.68 -6.82
C SER A 39 7.15 15.07 -6.39
N LEU A 40 7.83 15.65 -5.40
CA LEU A 40 7.53 16.99 -4.91
C LEU A 40 7.96 18.06 -5.92
N ALA A 41 9.19 17.95 -6.45
CA ALA A 41 9.75 18.92 -7.37
C ALA A 41 8.89 19.04 -8.66
N ILE A 42 8.48 17.90 -9.24
CA ILE A 42 7.59 17.88 -10.41
C ILE A 42 6.25 18.60 -10.11
N GLU A 43 5.66 18.35 -8.93
CA GLU A 43 4.39 18.99 -8.56
C GLU A 43 4.52 20.50 -8.40
N LEU A 44 5.61 20.95 -7.78
CA LEU A 44 5.89 22.36 -7.59
C LEU A 44 6.20 23.08 -8.91
N ILE A 45 6.98 22.48 -9.79
CA ILE A 45 7.29 23.04 -11.09
C ILE A 45 6.03 23.19 -11.95
N LYS A 46 5.14 22.20 -11.93
CA LYS A 46 3.83 22.33 -12.58
C LYS A 46 2.98 23.48 -12.02
N LYS A 47 3.01 23.70 -10.70
CA LYS A 47 2.23 24.74 -10.03
C LYS A 47 2.82 26.13 -10.26
N LEU A 48 4.14 26.23 -10.28
CA LEU A 48 4.85 27.51 -10.30
C LEU A 48 5.26 27.97 -11.70
N GLU A 49 5.34 27.04 -12.66
CA GLU A 49 5.73 27.30 -14.06
C GLU A 49 6.97 28.21 -14.14
N PRO A 50 8.13 27.79 -13.58
CA PRO A 50 9.32 28.63 -13.53
C PRO A 50 10.00 28.74 -14.89
N ASP A 51 10.70 29.87 -15.11
CA ASP A 51 11.65 30.03 -16.21
C ASP A 51 13.03 29.45 -15.86
N TYR A 52 13.37 29.47 -14.56
CA TYR A 52 14.69 29.01 -14.05
C TYR A 52 14.52 28.13 -12.83
N VAL A 53 15.35 27.10 -12.72
CA VAL A 53 15.41 26.20 -11.55
C VAL A 53 16.85 26.04 -11.10
N ALA A 54 17.09 26.12 -9.80
CA ALA A 54 18.40 25.83 -9.18
C ALA A 54 18.20 25.04 -7.88
N VAL A 55 19.17 24.20 -7.54
CA VAL A 55 19.17 23.41 -6.31
C VAL A 55 20.33 23.86 -5.42
N ALA A 56 20.02 24.41 -4.25
CA ALA A 56 21.01 24.74 -3.22
C ALA A 56 21.29 23.50 -2.35
N TRP A 57 22.55 23.19 -2.09
CA TRP A 57 22.96 21.99 -1.36
C TRP A 57 24.00 22.28 -0.29
N ASP A 58 23.82 21.67 0.88
CA ASP A 58 24.81 21.75 1.97
C ASP A 58 26.03 20.87 1.71
N LYS A 59 27.18 21.48 1.46
CA LYS A 59 28.45 20.77 1.27
C LYS A 59 28.87 20.04 2.54
N ARG A 60 28.98 18.73 2.45
CA ARG A 60 29.23 17.89 3.63
C ARG A 60 30.58 18.22 4.30
N GLY A 61 30.52 18.54 5.59
CA GLY A 61 31.68 18.71 6.45
C GLY A 61 32.32 20.12 6.44
N THR A 62 31.92 21.00 5.51
CA THR A 62 32.52 22.33 5.38
C THR A 62 31.52 23.48 5.47
N ASN A 63 30.25 23.25 5.17
CA ASN A 63 29.21 24.26 5.09
C ASN A 63 29.00 25.10 6.37
N ILE A 64 29.25 24.56 7.56
CA ILE A 64 28.98 25.23 8.86
C ILE A 64 30.27 25.78 9.53
N ARG A 65 31.45 25.73 8.86
CA ARG A 65 32.70 26.11 9.49
C ARG A 65 32.66 27.57 9.99
N LYS A 66 32.25 28.49 9.15
CA LYS A 66 32.21 29.93 9.45
C LYS A 66 31.26 30.26 10.61
N ARG A 67 30.07 29.59 10.67
CA ARG A 67 29.17 29.77 11.80
C ARG A 67 29.71 29.15 13.09
N ARG A 68 30.49 28.06 13.02
CA ARG A 68 31.17 27.48 14.19
C ARG A 68 32.36 28.26 14.68
N GLU A 69 32.97 29.08 13.83
CA GLU A 69 33.98 30.06 14.30
C GLU A 69 33.31 31.13 15.18
N LEU A 70 32.07 31.55 14.87
CA LEU A 70 31.29 32.48 15.67
C LEU A 70 30.71 31.81 16.93
N TYR A 71 30.21 30.59 16.79
CA TYR A 71 29.59 29.81 17.87
C TYR A 71 29.90 28.32 17.72
N PRO A 72 30.88 27.79 18.47
CA PRO A 72 31.36 26.40 18.36
C PRO A 72 30.26 25.34 18.59
N GLU A 73 29.26 25.66 19.40
CA GLU A 73 28.14 24.78 19.72
C GLU A 73 27.02 24.77 18.64
N TYR A 74 27.20 25.52 17.55
CA TYR A 74 26.22 25.59 16.46
C TYR A 74 25.98 24.21 15.85
N LYS A 75 24.71 23.77 15.84
CA LYS A 75 24.26 22.46 15.38
C LYS A 75 24.98 21.28 16.09
N ALA A 76 25.51 21.48 17.31
CA ALA A 76 26.05 20.43 18.13
C ALA A 76 24.95 19.46 18.56
N GLY A 77 25.20 18.14 18.45
CA GLY A 77 24.23 17.12 18.80
C GLY A 77 23.30 16.65 17.69
N ARG A 78 23.36 17.25 16.48
CA ARG A 78 22.67 16.67 15.30
C ARG A 78 23.27 15.29 14.98
N LYS A 79 22.44 14.26 15.00
CA LYS A 79 22.84 12.88 14.63
C LYS A 79 23.01 12.78 13.10
N PRO A 80 24.02 12.07 12.60
CA PRO A 80 24.12 11.80 11.17
C PRO A 80 22.92 11.01 10.69
N ALA A 81 22.54 11.19 9.43
CA ALA A 81 21.53 10.37 8.79
C ALA A 81 22.04 8.91 8.64
N PRO A 82 21.15 7.92 8.50
CA PRO A 82 21.52 6.53 8.22
C PRO A 82 22.32 6.39 6.92
N ASP A 83 23.08 5.30 6.78
CA ASP A 83 23.95 5.09 5.60
C ASP A 83 23.15 4.98 4.29
N ASP A 84 21.97 4.38 4.32
CA ASP A 84 21.07 4.27 3.17
C ASP A 84 20.52 5.62 2.68
N PHE A 85 20.53 6.65 3.53
CA PHE A 85 20.27 8.03 3.12
C PHE A 85 21.37 8.54 2.17
N TYR A 86 22.62 8.32 2.54
CA TYR A 86 23.76 8.82 1.76
C TYR A 86 23.95 8.05 0.45
N GLN A 87 23.57 6.77 0.39
CA GLN A 87 23.65 5.96 -0.82
C GLN A 87 22.76 6.47 -1.96
N GLN A 88 21.70 7.19 -1.64
CA GLN A 88 20.74 7.72 -2.61
C GLN A 88 21.17 9.09 -3.21
N ILE A 89 22.09 9.82 -2.57
CA ILE A 89 22.48 11.15 -3.02
C ILE A 89 23.09 11.15 -4.43
N PRO A 90 24.00 10.23 -4.80
CA PRO A 90 24.52 10.16 -6.17
C PRO A 90 23.43 9.93 -7.23
N ILE A 91 22.42 9.12 -6.90
CA ILE A 91 21.28 8.86 -7.79
C ILE A 91 20.45 10.14 -8.01
N LEU A 92 20.22 10.91 -6.94
CA LEU A 92 19.56 12.20 -7.05
C LEU A 92 20.36 13.17 -7.92
N HIS A 93 21.67 13.26 -7.72
CA HIS A 93 22.53 14.17 -8.50
C HIS A 93 22.49 13.82 -10.00
N GLU A 94 22.56 12.53 -10.36
CA GLU A 94 22.43 12.08 -11.75
C GLU A 94 21.10 12.51 -12.37
N LEU A 95 20.02 12.42 -11.59
CA LEU A 95 18.68 12.79 -12.04
C LEU A 95 18.51 14.31 -12.15
N LEU A 96 19.06 15.10 -11.23
CA LEU A 96 19.08 16.56 -11.31
C LEU A 96 19.83 17.07 -12.54
N ASP A 97 20.97 16.46 -12.85
CA ASP A 97 21.74 16.74 -14.06
C ASP A 97 20.94 16.46 -15.33
N ALA A 98 20.20 15.34 -15.38
CA ALA A 98 19.32 15.02 -16.49
C ALA A 98 18.11 15.99 -16.61
N PHE A 99 17.60 16.50 -15.49
CA PHE A 99 16.56 17.54 -15.48
C PHE A 99 17.07 18.91 -15.96
N GLY A 100 18.37 19.10 -16.06
CA GLY A 100 18.95 20.42 -16.29
C GLY A 100 18.81 21.36 -15.09
N TRP A 101 18.73 20.81 -13.87
CA TRP A 101 18.61 21.59 -12.64
C TRP A 101 19.97 21.65 -11.93
N PRO A 102 20.74 22.72 -12.13
CA PRO A 102 22.09 22.81 -11.58
C PRO A 102 22.06 22.81 -10.05
N LEU A 103 22.97 21.99 -9.49
CA LEU A 103 23.19 21.90 -8.06
C LEU A 103 24.37 22.79 -7.67
N TYR A 104 24.14 23.61 -6.65
CA TYR A 104 25.12 24.56 -6.12
C TYR A 104 25.46 24.24 -4.67
N GLU A 105 26.75 24.09 -4.40
CA GLU A 105 27.31 23.95 -3.05
C GLU A 105 28.60 24.73 -2.93
N ILE A 106 28.85 25.29 -1.78
CA ILE A 106 30.07 26.07 -1.53
C ILE A 106 30.61 25.84 -0.11
N ASP A 107 31.90 25.92 0.10
CA ASP A 107 32.51 25.85 1.43
C ASP A 107 32.12 27.05 2.29
N ASP A 108 31.96 26.82 3.60
CA ASP A 108 31.71 27.83 4.61
C ASP A 108 30.32 28.48 4.63
N TYR A 109 29.43 28.10 3.69
CA TYR A 109 28.08 28.59 3.59
C TYR A 109 27.10 27.42 3.52
N GLU A 110 25.90 27.61 4.06
CA GLU A 110 24.81 26.64 4.04
C GLU A 110 23.91 26.84 2.80
N ALA A 111 23.06 25.86 2.52
CA ALA A 111 22.09 25.96 1.43
C ALA A 111 21.19 27.21 1.52
N ASP A 112 20.83 27.63 2.73
CA ASP A 112 20.03 28.83 2.96
C ASP A 112 20.75 30.10 2.52
N ASP A 113 22.09 30.19 2.70
CA ASP A 113 22.91 31.33 2.25
C ASP A 113 22.96 31.39 0.71
N ILE A 114 23.06 30.23 0.05
CA ILE A 114 23.00 30.11 -1.40
C ILE A 114 21.63 30.56 -1.91
N MET A 115 20.53 30.11 -1.25
CA MET A 115 19.17 30.54 -1.58
C MET A 115 19.00 32.06 -1.44
N GLY A 116 19.56 32.64 -0.37
CA GLY A 116 19.56 34.09 -0.14
C GLY A 116 20.33 34.86 -1.20
N ALA A 117 21.52 34.35 -1.57
CA ALA A 117 22.33 34.95 -2.63
C ALA A 117 21.61 34.93 -3.99
N PHE A 118 20.97 33.80 -4.33
CA PHE A 118 20.22 33.69 -5.59
C PHE A 118 18.95 34.54 -5.60
N ALA A 119 18.22 34.63 -4.49
CA ALA A 119 17.07 35.50 -4.37
C ALA A 119 17.47 36.98 -4.61
N ARG A 120 18.59 37.43 -4.02
CA ARG A 120 19.12 38.79 -4.24
C ARG A 120 19.54 39.04 -5.69
N GLN A 121 20.19 38.04 -6.34
CA GLN A 121 20.58 38.16 -7.75
C GLN A 121 19.35 38.21 -8.67
N ALA A 122 18.33 37.42 -8.40
CA ALA A 122 17.07 37.44 -9.14
C ALA A 122 16.34 38.76 -8.99
N GLU A 123 16.22 39.28 -7.77
CA GLU A 123 15.60 40.56 -7.48
C GLU A 123 16.28 41.72 -8.22
N SER A 124 17.64 41.71 -8.29
CA SER A 124 18.39 42.70 -9.05
C SER A 124 18.09 42.68 -10.55
N ARG A 125 17.55 41.60 -11.07
CA ARG A 125 17.14 41.41 -12.47
C ARG A 125 15.64 41.52 -12.66
N GLY A 126 14.88 41.83 -11.62
CA GLY A 126 13.41 41.92 -11.67
C GLY A 126 12.72 40.56 -11.88
N ILE A 127 13.31 39.48 -11.40
CA ILE A 127 12.80 38.10 -11.49
C ILE A 127 12.21 37.71 -10.13
N GLU A 128 10.96 37.20 -10.14
CA GLU A 128 10.31 36.65 -8.93
C GLU A 128 11.02 35.37 -8.48
N THR A 129 11.26 35.24 -7.17
CA THR A 129 11.90 34.04 -6.60
C THR A 129 10.94 33.24 -5.74
N CYS A 130 10.89 31.94 -5.94
CA CYS A 130 10.15 30.95 -5.13
C CYS A 130 11.14 30.03 -4.44
N LEU A 131 11.30 30.16 -3.13
CA LEU A 131 12.19 29.35 -2.30
C LEU A 131 11.42 28.14 -1.77
N ILE A 132 11.93 26.95 -2.01
CA ILE A 132 11.29 25.69 -1.62
C ILE A 132 12.12 25.00 -0.56
N THR A 133 11.61 24.94 0.69
CA THR A 133 12.34 24.36 1.81
C THR A 133 11.38 23.77 2.85
N SER A 134 11.88 22.93 3.76
CA SER A 134 11.19 22.58 5.00
C SER A 134 11.70 23.36 6.21
N ASP A 135 12.72 24.18 6.03
CA ASP A 135 13.29 25.03 7.06
C ASP A 135 12.59 26.41 7.08
N LEU A 136 12.04 26.77 8.23
CA LEU A 136 11.36 28.06 8.41
C LEU A 136 12.35 29.24 8.54
N ASP A 137 13.64 28.99 8.63
CA ASP A 137 14.64 30.05 8.67
C ASP A 137 14.65 30.90 7.40
N ALA A 138 14.35 30.26 6.27
CA ALA A 138 14.16 30.91 5.00
C ALA A 138 13.07 32.02 4.99
N LEU A 139 12.19 32.07 6.00
CA LEU A 139 11.18 33.13 6.12
C LEU A 139 11.80 34.54 6.26
N GLN A 140 13.05 34.65 6.70
CA GLN A 140 13.78 35.92 6.74
C GLN A 140 14.14 36.48 5.34
N LEU A 141 14.03 35.62 4.29
CA LEU A 141 14.30 36.03 2.90
C LEU A 141 13.05 36.53 2.15
N ILE A 142 11.90 36.55 2.79
CA ILE A 142 10.67 37.03 2.17
C ILE A 142 10.79 38.53 1.85
N SER A 143 10.54 38.87 0.58
CA SER A 143 10.51 40.25 0.07
C SER A 143 9.31 40.42 -0.88
N PRO A 144 9.06 41.63 -1.43
CA PRO A 144 8.07 41.81 -2.48
C PRO A 144 8.28 40.92 -3.72
N MET A 145 9.52 40.45 -3.94
CA MET A 145 9.91 39.63 -5.10
C MET A 145 10.23 38.19 -4.71
N THR A 146 10.30 37.87 -3.41
CA THR A 146 10.68 36.53 -2.92
C THR A 146 9.60 35.96 -2.03
N LYS A 147 9.11 34.76 -2.39
CA LYS A 147 8.16 33.98 -1.63
C LYS A 147 8.79 32.67 -1.13
N VAL A 148 8.31 32.18 0.01
CA VAL A 148 8.75 30.91 0.58
C VAL A 148 7.63 29.87 0.55
N TYR A 149 7.90 28.72 -0.04
CA TYR A 149 7.03 27.56 -0.07
C TYR A 149 7.53 26.56 0.97
N ALA A 150 6.96 26.64 2.17
CA ALA A 150 7.36 25.84 3.32
C ALA A 150 6.59 24.51 3.40
N MET A 151 7.31 23.39 3.48
CA MET A 151 6.73 22.07 3.63
C MET A 151 6.43 21.76 5.11
N LYS A 152 5.17 21.43 5.46
CA LYS A 152 4.78 21.09 6.85
C LYS A 152 4.84 19.60 7.15
N ASN A 153 3.80 18.85 6.88
CA ASN A 153 3.69 17.42 7.21
C ASN A 153 3.50 16.59 5.93
N GLY A 154 4.44 15.70 5.63
CA GLY A 154 4.43 14.89 4.41
C GLY A 154 4.80 15.70 3.15
N LEU A 155 4.59 15.12 1.97
CA LEU A 155 4.99 15.71 0.67
C LEU A 155 3.92 16.62 0.05
N ARG A 156 2.68 16.61 0.55
CA ARG A 156 1.54 17.31 -0.09
C ARG A 156 1.10 18.60 0.62
N ASN A 157 1.61 18.87 1.81
CA ASN A 157 1.16 20.01 2.60
C ASN A 157 2.19 21.14 2.55
N ILE A 158 2.08 21.97 1.49
CA ILE A 158 2.96 23.09 1.22
C ILE A 158 2.20 24.39 1.54
N GLU A 159 2.81 25.24 2.35
CA GLU A 159 2.28 26.54 2.75
C GLU A 159 3.07 27.64 2.06
N GLU A 160 2.38 28.51 1.33
CA GLU A 160 2.98 29.67 0.67
C GLU A 160 3.05 30.83 1.66
N PHE A 161 4.23 31.40 1.84
CA PHE A 161 4.48 32.58 2.66
C PHE A 161 4.81 33.77 1.77
N THR A 162 3.93 34.78 1.82
CA THR A 162 4.18 36.15 1.36
C THR A 162 4.39 37.05 2.57
N ALA A 163 4.83 38.28 2.37
CA ALA A 163 5.01 39.25 3.48
C ALA A 163 3.68 39.47 4.25
N GLU A 164 2.55 39.61 3.52
CA GLU A 164 1.23 39.78 4.13
C GLU A 164 0.78 38.58 4.93
N TYR A 165 0.97 37.36 4.39
CA TYR A 165 0.60 36.12 5.10
C TYR A 165 1.48 35.88 6.33
N PHE A 166 2.77 36.22 6.24
CA PHE A 166 3.70 36.17 7.35
C PHE A 166 3.24 37.09 8.49
N GLU A 167 2.95 38.37 8.18
CA GLU A 167 2.49 39.35 9.17
C GLU A 167 1.16 38.93 9.81
N GLN A 168 0.22 38.44 9.02
CA GLN A 168 -1.04 37.92 9.54
C GLN A 168 -0.83 36.76 10.53
N LYS A 169 0.13 35.90 10.27
CA LYS A 169 0.36 34.67 11.04
C LYS A 169 1.19 34.91 12.30
N TYR A 170 2.24 35.71 12.21
CA TYR A 170 3.20 35.92 13.29
C TYR A 170 2.94 37.21 14.06
N GLY A 171 2.19 38.14 13.49
CA GLY A 171 1.88 39.44 14.09
C GLY A 171 3.04 40.43 14.10
N ILE A 172 4.09 40.20 13.31
CA ILE A 172 5.29 41.00 13.11
C ILE A 172 5.65 41.02 11.63
N ARG A 173 6.43 42.01 11.18
CA ARG A 173 6.91 42.08 9.81
C ARG A 173 8.04 41.08 9.55
N THR A 174 8.29 40.75 8.28
CA THR A 174 9.32 39.79 7.87
C THR A 174 10.73 40.21 8.30
N GLU A 175 11.05 41.54 8.27
CA GLU A 175 12.33 42.06 8.72
C GLU A 175 12.60 41.83 10.21
N GLN A 176 11.55 41.61 11.00
CA GLN A 176 11.62 41.34 12.45
C GLN A 176 11.83 39.85 12.76
N PHE A 177 11.80 38.96 11.76
CA PHE A 177 11.88 37.51 12.01
C PHE A 177 13.23 37.08 12.61
N LEU A 178 14.32 37.69 12.16
CA LEU A 178 15.65 37.43 12.69
C LEU A 178 15.76 37.90 14.15
N ASP A 179 15.18 39.06 14.48
CA ASP A 179 15.11 39.59 15.84
C ASP A 179 14.22 38.74 16.75
N LEU A 180 13.15 38.13 16.21
CA LEU A 180 12.33 37.15 16.90
C LEU A 180 13.19 35.93 17.30
N LYS A 181 14.00 35.41 16.37
CA LYS A 181 14.91 34.29 16.66
C LYS A 181 15.98 34.67 17.68
N ALA A 182 16.54 35.87 17.58
CA ALA A 182 17.51 36.40 18.53
C ALA A 182 16.98 36.41 19.96
N LEU A 183 15.71 36.77 20.16
CA LEU A 183 15.08 36.82 21.46
C LEU A 183 14.68 35.44 21.98
N LYS A 184 14.04 34.59 21.15
CA LYS A 184 13.50 33.31 21.62
C LYS A 184 14.50 32.16 21.58
N GLY A 185 15.58 32.30 20.81
CA GLY A 185 16.51 31.22 20.50
C GLY A 185 15.96 30.20 19.49
N ASP A 186 16.80 29.23 19.12
CA ASP A 186 16.44 28.09 18.30
C ASP A 186 17.08 26.79 18.81
N SER A 187 16.26 25.92 19.35
CA SER A 187 16.73 24.65 19.91
C SER A 187 17.17 23.64 18.85
N SER A 188 16.70 23.77 17.59
CA SER A 188 17.07 22.88 16.50
C SER A 188 18.50 23.12 16.03
N ASP A 189 18.97 24.36 16.13
CA ASP A 189 20.32 24.79 15.78
C ASP A 189 21.22 25.05 16.99
N ASN A 190 20.69 24.73 18.15
CA ASN A 190 21.38 24.93 19.45
C ASN A 190 21.71 26.40 19.71
N LEU A 191 20.83 27.34 19.29
CA LEU A 191 20.98 28.77 19.50
C LEU A 191 20.23 29.20 20.79
N PRO A 192 20.94 29.84 21.74
CA PRO A 192 20.38 30.01 23.09
C PRO A 192 19.30 31.09 23.20
N GLY A 193 19.34 32.14 22.40
CA GLY A 193 18.47 33.32 22.55
C GLY A 193 18.59 33.97 23.94
N VAL A 194 17.51 34.56 24.41
CA VAL A 194 17.42 35.10 25.78
C VAL A 194 16.76 34.04 26.68
N PRO A 195 17.48 33.44 27.65
CA PRO A 195 16.93 32.39 28.50
C PRO A 195 15.62 32.77 29.20
N GLY A 196 14.57 32.00 28.95
CA GLY A 196 13.26 32.23 29.54
C GLY A 196 12.37 33.24 28.81
N ILE A 197 12.75 33.69 27.62
CA ILE A 197 11.89 34.43 26.69
C ILE A 197 11.40 33.48 25.61
N GLY A 198 10.09 33.26 25.57
CA GLY A 198 9.43 32.47 24.54
C GLY A 198 8.82 33.35 23.45
N GLU A 199 8.31 32.71 22.39
CA GLU A 199 7.79 33.37 21.21
C GLU A 199 6.76 34.46 21.48
N LYS A 200 5.77 34.19 22.33
CA LYS A 200 4.74 35.18 22.68
C LYS A 200 5.30 36.47 23.32
N THR A 201 6.34 36.34 24.12
CA THR A 201 6.99 37.50 24.79
C THR A 201 7.88 38.25 23.78
N ALA A 202 8.61 37.52 22.93
CA ALA A 202 9.45 38.08 21.90
C ALA A 202 8.62 38.86 20.87
N VAL A 203 7.49 38.31 20.41
CA VAL A 203 6.57 38.98 19.48
C VAL A 203 6.03 40.27 20.07
N LYS A 204 5.61 40.29 21.37
CA LYS A 204 5.14 41.53 22.02
C LYS A 204 6.22 42.62 22.09
N LEU A 205 7.45 42.22 22.42
CA LEU A 205 8.57 43.15 22.47
C LEU A 205 8.86 43.77 21.09
N LEU A 206 8.79 42.97 20.05
CA LEU A 206 9.02 43.44 18.68
C LEU A 206 7.84 44.25 18.12
N GLN A 207 6.63 44.00 18.56
CA GLN A 207 5.48 44.84 18.23
C GLN A 207 5.55 46.24 18.90
N GLU A 208 6.17 46.33 20.08
CA GLU A 208 6.27 47.55 20.87
C GLU A 208 7.53 48.37 20.52
N TYR A 209 8.68 47.70 20.32
CA TYR A 209 9.97 48.35 20.15
C TYR A 209 10.60 48.12 18.76
N GLU A 210 9.91 47.46 17.84
CA GLU A 210 10.20 47.22 16.45
C GLU A 210 11.42 46.32 16.17
N THR A 211 12.56 46.51 16.82
CA THR A 211 13.81 45.81 16.57
C THR A 211 14.44 45.29 17.87
N LEU A 212 15.39 44.34 17.74
CA LEU A 212 16.19 43.89 18.88
C LEU A 212 16.91 45.08 19.57
N ASP A 213 17.46 45.98 18.76
CA ASP A 213 18.12 47.21 19.30
C ASP A 213 17.11 48.10 20.03
N GLY A 214 15.93 48.34 19.48
CA GLY A 214 14.86 49.05 20.11
C GLY A 214 14.43 48.44 21.47
N VAL A 215 14.36 47.10 21.58
CA VAL A 215 14.09 46.42 22.86
C VAL A 215 15.17 46.73 23.88
N TYR A 216 16.45 46.79 23.50
CA TYR A 216 17.55 47.05 24.41
C TYR A 216 17.74 48.55 24.71
N GLU A 217 17.37 49.46 23.82
CA GLU A 217 17.35 50.90 24.03
C GLU A 217 16.28 51.33 25.06
N HIS A 218 15.14 50.56 25.06
CA HIS A 218 14.04 50.80 26.03
C HIS A 218 14.05 49.82 27.21
N LEU A 219 15.22 49.24 27.52
CA LEU A 219 15.35 48.26 28.61
C LEU A 219 14.92 48.79 29.97
N ASP A 220 15.08 50.08 30.19
CA ASP A 220 14.70 50.74 31.46
C ASP A 220 13.17 50.84 31.67
N GLU A 221 12.40 50.69 30.62
CA GLU A 221 10.93 50.64 30.66
C GLU A 221 10.43 49.25 31.11
N GLN A 222 11.29 48.22 30.99
CA GLN A 222 10.94 46.86 31.37
C GLN A 222 11.04 46.69 32.89
N LYS A 223 10.12 45.91 33.46
CA LYS A 223 10.01 45.72 34.93
C LYS A 223 10.22 44.27 35.33
N GLY A 224 10.71 44.09 36.55
CA GLY A 224 10.81 42.77 37.22
C GLY A 224 11.64 41.75 36.48
N ALA A 225 11.17 40.49 36.46
CA ALA A 225 11.90 39.35 35.88
C ALA A 225 12.19 39.47 34.41
N LEU A 226 11.40 40.22 33.63
CA LEU A 226 11.63 40.42 32.21
C LEU A 226 12.88 41.26 31.94
N ARG A 227 13.03 42.40 32.68
CA ARG A 227 14.24 43.22 32.62
C ARG A 227 15.49 42.42 32.94
N THR A 228 15.49 41.66 34.05
CA THR A 228 16.64 40.87 34.43
C THR A 228 17.01 39.78 33.37
N LYS A 229 16.01 39.18 32.74
CA LYS A 229 16.25 38.21 31.66
C LYS A 229 16.89 38.86 30.45
N LEU A 230 16.38 40.01 30.01
CA LEU A 230 16.92 40.76 28.89
C LEU A 230 18.36 41.25 29.18
N GLU A 231 18.62 41.82 30.38
CA GLU A 231 19.95 42.23 30.80
C GLU A 231 20.97 41.09 30.74
N ASN A 232 20.62 39.93 31.32
CA ASN A 232 21.50 38.78 31.39
C ASN A 232 21.64 38.04 30.05
N GLY A 233 20.66 38.15 29.16
CA GLY A 233 20.64 37.47 27.87
C GLY A 233 21.09 38.33 26.72
N ARG A 234 21.55 39.56 26.93
CA ARG A 234 21.90 40.50 25.86
C ARG A 234 22.95 39.96 24.91
N GLU A 235 24.09 39.53 25.44
CA GLU A 235 25.17 38.98 24.60
C GLU A 235 24.71 37.77 23.82
N SER A 236 23.96 36.87 24.45
CA SER A 236 23.38 35.67 23.84
C SER A 236 22.39 36.00 22.73
N ALA A 237 21.56 37.06 22.88
CA ALA A 237 20.63 37.49 21.82
C ALA A 237 21.36 37.98 20.57
N TYR A 238 22.37 38.85 20.74
CA TYR A 238 23.16 39.35 19.62
C TYR A 238 23.98 38.24 18.94
N LEU A 239 24.59 37.34 19.72
CA LEU A 239 25.26 36.17 19.18
C LEU A 239 24.27 35.31 18.36
N THR A 240 23.07 35.04 18.91
CA THR A 240 22.02 34.30 18.18
C THR A 240 21.61 34.99 16.91
N LYS A 241 21.43 36.33 16.93
CA LYS A 241 21.14 37.13 15.72
C LYS A 241 22.21 36.92 14.66
N GLN A 242 23.48 37.08 15.03
CA GLN A 242 24.61 36.98 14.11
C GLN A 242 24.77 35.58 13.49
N VAL A 243 24.55 34.50 14.25
CA VAL A 243 24.66 33.11 13.78
C VAL A 243 23.44 32.64 12.99
N ALA A 244 22.24 33.13 13.34
CA ALA A 244 20.98 32.78 12.68
C ALA A 244 20.73 33.57 11.38
N GLU A 245 21.50 34.61 11.12
CA GLU A 245 21.38 35.41 9.90
C GLU A 245 21.73 34.60 8.66
N ILE A 246 20.87 34.66 7.64
CA ILE A 246 21.18 34.11 6.32
C ILE A 246 22.00 35.12 5.53
N TRP A 247 23.20 34.73 5.14
CA TRP A 247 24.12 35.60 4.42
C TRP A 247 23.82 35.66 2.93
N THR A 248 23.12 36.71 2.50
CA THR A 248 22.70 36.89 1.10
C THR A 248 23.84 37.35 0.16
N ASP A 249 25.06 37.55 0.67
CA ASP A 249 26.26 37.92 -0.04
C ASP A 249 27.29 36.78 -0.22
N ALA A 250 26.79 35.53 -0.09
CA ALA A 250 27.63 34.35 -0.35
C ALA A 250 28.30 34.44 -1.74
N PRO A 251 29.63 34.14 -1.86
CA PRO A 251 30.39 34.35 -3.09
C PRO A 251 30.09 33.25 -4.12
N ILE A 252 28.88 33.22 -4.60
CA ILE A 252 28.36 32.26 -5.56
C ILE A 252 27.45 32.98 -6.55
N GLU A 253 27.59 32.68 -7.83
CA GLU A 253 26.80 33.27 -8.90
C GLU A 253 25.89 32.19 -9.53
N LEU A 254 24.65 32.54 -9.80
CA LEU A 254 23.71 31.70 -10.54
C LEU A 254 24.05 31.82 -12.04
N ASP A 255 24.32 30.66 -12.64
CA ASP A 255 24.43 30.56 -14.09
C ASP A 255 23.02 30.46 -14.69
N TRP A 256 22.59 31.56 -15.29
CA TRP A 256 21.22 31.70 -15.82
C TRP A 256 20.98 30.87 -17.07
N ASP A 257 22.03 30.58 -17.83
CA ASP A 257 21.92 29.79 -19.05
C ASP A 257 21.76 28.30 -18.70
N VAL A 258 22.46 27.82 -17.67
CA VAL A 258 22.36 26.45 -17.17
C VAL A 258 21.09 26.22 -16.34
N ALA A 259 20.57 27.26 -15.69
CA ALA A 259 19.36 27.17 -14.86
C ALA A 259 18.05 27.27 -15.67
N ASP A 260 18.12 27.50 -16.99
CA ASP A 260 16.90 27.57 -17.85
C ASP A 260 16.18 26.22 -17.86
N VAL A 261 14.91 26.23 -17.49
CA VAL A 261 14.08 25.02 -17.33
C VAL A 261 13.87 24.24 -18.64
N ASN A 262 14.11 24.88 -19.79
CA ASN A 262 13.98 24.25 -21.10
C ASN A 262 15.19 23.38 -21.50
N ASP A 263 16.25 23.32 -20.71
CA ASP A 263 17.46 22.51 -20.99
C ASP A 263 17.39 21.09 -20.40
N CYS A 264 16.18 20.53 -20.31
CA CYS A 264 15.93 19.18 -19.80
C CYS A 264 16.19 18.11 -20.86
N ASP A 265 17.05 17.14 -20.54
CA ASP A 265 17.20 15.88 -21.32
C ASP A 265 16.08 14.88 -20.95
N PHE A 266 14.91 15.06 -21.56
CA PHE A 266 13.74 14.25 -21.27
C PHE A 266 13.95 12.74 -21.48
N ALA A 267 14.70 12.35 -22.51
CA ALA A 267 15.01 10.93 -22.77
C ALA A 267 15.83 10.33 -21.62
N ARG A 268 16.87 11.03 -21.19
CA ARG A 268 17.72 10.60 -20.07
C ARG A 268 16.96 10.60 -18.75
N VAL A 269 16.11 11.60 -18.49
CA VAL A 269 15.22 11.61 -17.32
C VAL A 269 14.31 10.39 -17.32
N THR A 270 13.69 10.10 -18.46
CA THR A 270 12.78 8.94 -18.60
C THR A 270 13.53 7.62 -18.38
N GLU A 271 14.71 7.46 -18.97
CA GLU A 271 15.56 6.28 -18.78
C GLU A 271 15.93 6.07 -17.31
N ILE A 272 16.38 7.14 -16.63
CA ILE A 272 16.75 7.06 -15.21
C ILE A 272 15.52 6.73 -14.35
N LEU A 273 14.37 7.36 -14.60
CA LEU A 273 13.13 7.07 -13.86
C LEU A 273 12.63 5.64 -14.10
N GLN A 274 12.77 5.09 -15.32
CA GLN A 274 12.46 3.69 -15.62
C GLN A 274 13.43 2.75 -14.89
N LYS A 275 14.73 3.02 -14.93
CA LYS A 275 15.74 2.27 -14.20
C LYS A 275 15.51 2.27 -12.69
N LEU A 276 15.00 3.37 -12.15
CA LEU A 276 14.61 3.51 -10.74
C LEU A 276 13.21 2.92 -10.42
N GLU A 277 12.51 2.36 -11.41
CA GLU A 277 11.15 1.84 -11.30
C GLU A 277 10.10 2.91 -10.94
N PHE A 278 10.37 4.19 -11.24
CA PHE A 278 9.52 5.34 -10.93
C PHE A 278 8.51 5.65 -12.06
N ASN A 279 7.92 4.63 -12.67
CA ASN A 279 7.02 4.76 -13.80
C ASN A 279 5.86 5.75 -13.56
N SER A 280 5.34 5.81 -12.33
CA SER A 280 4.28 6.76 -11.96
C SER A 280 4.71 8.23 -12.01
N LEU A 281 6.00 8.53 -11.95
CA LEU A 281 6.52 9.90 -12.06
C LEU A 281 6.70 10.34 -13.51
N ILE A 282 6.97 9.41 -14.43
CA ILE A 282 7.14 9.70 -15.86
C ILE A 282 5.89 10.36 -16.41
N GLY A 283 4.69 9.78 -16.17
CA GLY A 283 3.41 10.37 -16.59
C GLY A 283 3.05 11.70 -15.89
N ARG A 284 3.81 12.07 -14.85
CA ARG A 284 3.63 13.32 -14.11
C ARG A 284 4.62 14.42 -14.51
N LEU A 285 5.56 14.14 -15.41
CA LEU A 285 6.49 15.18 -15.89
C LEU A 285 5.75 16.32 -16.60
N PRO A 286 6.19 17.59 -16.42
CA PRO A 286 5.58 18.75 -17.08
C PRO A 286 5.59 18.61 -18.60
N LYS A 287 4.49 19.01 -19.26
CA LYS A 287 4.39 18.98 -20.74
C LYS A 287 5.45 19.86 -21.43
N THR A 288 5.86 20.95 -20.78
CA THR A 288 6.93 21.83 -21.26
C THR A 288 8.27 21.09 -21.41
N MET A 289 8.57 20.16 -20.52
CA MET A 289 9.77 19.31 -20.61
C MET A 289 9.65 18.26 -21.72
N GLN A 290 8.44 17.84 -22.08
CA GLN A 290 8.18 16.88 -23.16
C GLN A 290 8.25 17.53 -24.56
N MET A 291 7.99 18.85 -24.69
CA MET A 291 7.95 19.55 -25.98
C MET A 291 9.34 19.83 -26.57
N ALA A 292 10.37 19.99 -25.73
CA ALA A 292 11.74 20.27 -26.19
C ALA A 292 12.37 19.15 -27.04
N GLU A 293 11.88 17.90 -26.89
CA GLU A 293 12.39 16.74 -27.64
C GLU A 293 11.61 16.47 -28.95
N ASN A 294 10.34 16.87 -29.02
CA ASN A 294 9.50 16.66 -30.19
C ASN A 294 9.96 17.48 -31.43
N GLU A 295 10.84 18.47 -31.23
CA GLU A 295 11.48 19.19 -32.36
C GLU A 295 12.77 18.51 -32.87
N LYS A 296 13.31 17.48 -32.17
CA LYS A 296 14.61 16.85 -32.49
C LYS A 296 14.60 15.39 -32.92
N LYS A 297 13.50 14.65 -32.72
CA LYS A 297 13.36 13.28 -33.25
C LYS A 297 11.93 13.06 -33.71
N GLU A 298 11.75 12.66 -34.97
CA GLU A 298 10.53 11.97 -35.38
C GLU A 298 10.49 10.67 -34.53
N GLU A 299 9.57 10.62 -33.54
CA GLU A 299 9.22 9.36 -32.89
C GLU A 299 8.89 8.34 -33.98
N PRO A 300 9.29 7.06 -33.81
CA PRO A 300 8.78 6.04 -34.70
C PRO A 300 7.24 6.10 -34.59
N LYS A 301 6.60 6.62 -35.63
CA LYS A 301 5.14 6.71 -35.66
C LYS A 301 4.61 5.33 -35.34
N LEU A 302 4.00 5.16 -34.15
CA LEU A 302 3.28 3.95 -33.84
C LEU A 302 2.32 3.73 -35.02
N ASN A 303 2.46 2.58 -35.69
CA ASN A 303 1.55 2.23 -36.75
C ASN A 303 0.17 2.03 -36.15
N ILE A 304 -0.65 3.07 -36.21
CA ILE A 304 -2.02 3.03 -35.74
C ILE A 304 -2.80 2.11 -36.68
N PRO A 305 -3.48 1.09 -36.18
CA PRO A 305 -4.23 0.16 -37.06
C PRO A 305 -5.33 0.91 -37.79
N ARG A 306 -5.52 0.53 -39.06
CA ARG A 306 -6.64 1.00 -39.85
C ARG A 306 -7.92 0.35 -39.32
N ILE A 307 -8.86 1.16 -38.85
CA ILE A 307 -10.16 0.68 -38.33
C ILE A 307 -11.15 0.56 -39.53
N GLU A 308 -11.70 -0.62 -39.66
CA GLU A 308 -12.72 -0.93 -40.67
C GLU A 308 -13.96 -1.53 -39.99
N LYS A 309 -15.12 -1.43 -40.66
CA LYS A 309 -16.31 -2.12 -40.13
C LYS A 309 -16.13 -3.64 -40.26
N LEU A 310 -16.56 -4.38 -39.22
CA LEU A 310 -16.52 -5.85 -39.21
C LEU A 310 -17.30 -6.38 -40.44
N PRO A 311 -16.69 -7.21 -41.30
CA PRO A 311 -17.37 -7.78 -42.47
C PRO A 311 -18.35 -8.90 -42.04
N ASP A 312 -19.33 -9.22 -42.91
CA ASP A 312 -20.29 -10.28 -42.68
C ASP A 312 -19.65 -11.68 -42.51
N MET A 313 -18.49 -11.88 -43.10
CA MET A 313 -17.71 -13.12 -43.03
C MET A 313 -16.24 -12.81 -42.70
N PRO A 314 -15.94 -12.49 -41.42
CA PRO A 314 -14.57 -12.21 -41.03
C PRO A 314 -13.72 -13.48 -41.00
N MET A 315 -12.46 -13.36 -41.41
CA MET A 315 -11.46 -14.41 -41.20
C MET A 315 -10.68 -14.05 -39.93
N PHE A 316 -11.03 -14.66 -38.80
CA PHE A 316 -10.28 -14.51 -37.54
C PHE A 316 -9.01 -15.39 -37.61
N GLU A 317 -7.94 -14.89 -37.06
CA GLU A 317 -6.67 -15.63 -36.94
C GLU A 317 -6.65 -16.45 -35.62
N ALA A 318 -5.53 -17.16 -35.39
CA ALA A 318 -5.36 -17.95 -34.18
C ALA A 318 -5.31 -17.08 -32.90
N GLU A 319 -4.86 -15.85 -33.00
CA GLU A 319 -4.69 -14.90 -31.90
C GLU A 319 -5.46 -13.61 -32.22
N ASN A 320 -6.41 -13.22 -31.37
CA ASN A 320 -7.27 -12.08 -31.61
C ASN A 320 -7.33 -11.19 -30.38
N ILE A 321 -6.90 -9.93 -30.52
CA ILE A 321 -7.03 -8.92 -29.48
C ILE A 321 -8.43 -8.33 -29.54
N ILE A 322 -9.09 -8.28 -28.39
CA ILE A 322 -10.40 -7.66 -28.21
C ILE A 322 -10.25 -6.48 -27.25
N TYR A 323 -10.80 -5.33 -27.64
CA TYR A 323 -10.87 -4.15 -26.84
C TYR A 323 -12.27 -3.54 -26.86
N ILE A 324 -12.77 -3.14 -25.69
CA ILE A 324 -13.99 -2.37 -25.54
C ILE A 324 -13.61 -1.04 -24.89
N ASP A 325 -14.01 0.07 -25.51
CA ASP A 325 -13.75 1.39 -24.96
C ASP A 325 -14.76 1.68 -23.84
N SER A 326 -14.28 2.06 -22.67
CA SER A 326 -15.14 2.40 -21.52
C SER A 326 -16.07 3.59 -21.79
N SER A 327 -15.73 4.48 -22.74
CA SER A 327 -16.57 5.59 -23.18
C SER A 327 -17.66 5.16 -24.17
N GLU A 328 -17.48 4.03 -24.86
CA GLU A 328 -18.42 3.45 -25.82
C GLU A 328 -18.62 1.94 -25.52
N PRO A 329 -19.25 1.56 -24.41
CA PRO A 329 -19.29 0.17 -23.92
C PRO A 329 -20.05 -0.82 -24.84
N ASP A 330 -20.80 -0.29 -25.79
CA ASP A 330 -21.54 -1.09 -26.78
C ASP A 330 -20.68 -1.41 -28.02
N VAL A 331 -19.50 -0.81 -28.17
CA VAL A 331 -18.62 -0.93 -29.33
C VAL A 331 -17.41 -1.78 -28.97
N ILE A 332 -17.15 -2.75 -29.85
CA ILE A 332 -16.00 -3.64 -29.73
C ILE A 332 -15.03 -3.42 -30.90
N TYR A 333 -13.76 -3.56 -30.61
CA TYR A 333 -12.67 -3.56 -31.57
C TYR A 333 -11.97 -4.91 -31.55
N ILE A 334 -11.74 -5.50 -32.71
CA ILE A 334 -11.13 -6.82 -32.88
C ILE A 334 -9.93 -6.67 -33.82
N SER A 335 -8.76 -7.11 -33.37
CA SER A 335 -7.53 -7.02 -34.16
C SER A 335 -6.72 -8.30 -34.05
N SER A 336 -6.34 -8.87 -35.18
CA SER A 336 -5.45 -10.04 -35.28
C SER A 336 -3.99 -9.64 -35.53
N ASN A 337 -3.76 -8.37 -35.96
CA ASN A 337 -2.40 -7.86 -36.25
C ASN A 337 -2.33 -6.36 -35.87
N SER A 338 -1.10 -5.80 -35.86
CA SER A 338 -0.90 -4.39 -35.49
C SER A 338 -1.23 -3.38 -36.59
N GLU A 339 -1.66 -3.81 -37.77
CA GLU A 339 -1.88 -2.95 -38.96
C GLU A 339 -3.36 -2.63 -39.18
N SER A 340 -4.26 -3.54 -38.79
CA SER A 340 -5.69 -3.41 -39.03
C SER A 340 -6.53 -3.92 -37.85
N ALA A 341 -7.68 -3.32 -37.67
CA ALA A 341 -8.68 -3.77 -36.70
C ALA A 341 -10.09 -3.58 -37.28
N TRP A 342 -11.01 -4.41 -36.82
CA TRP A 342 -12.43 -4.28 -37.13
C TRP A 342 -13.16 -3.65 -35.93
N THR A 343 -14.20 -2.88 -36.20
CA THR A 343 -15.13 -2.38 -35.21
C THR A 343 -16.56 -2.77 -35.55
N ALA A 344 -17.34 -3.08 -34.52
CA ALA A 344 -18.77 -3.36 -34.62
C ALA A 344 -19.46 -3.02 -33.29
N LYS A 345 -20.79 -2.87 -33.33
CA LYS A 345 -21.56 -2.96 -32.09
C LYS A 345 -21.67 -4.42 -31.64
N ILE A 346 -21.61 -4.67 -30.35
CA ILE A 346 -21.65 -6.03 -29.78
C ILE A 346 -22.91 -6.76 -30.25
N ASP A 347 -24.06 -6.07 -30.27
CA ASP A 347 -25.36 -6.62 -30.69
C ASP A 347 -25.45 -6.92 -32.22
N GLU A 348 -24.55 -6.34 -33.05
CA GLU A 348 -24.49 -6.61 -34.49
C GLU A 348 -23.72 -7.90 -34.82
N ILE A 349 -22.95 -8.45 -33.85
CA ILE A 349 -22.14 -9.65 -34.04
C ILE A 349 -22.99 -10.89 -33.79
N SER A 350 -23.13 -11.73 -34.83
CA SER A 350 -23.91 -12.96 -34.70
C SER A 350 -23.30 -13.97 -33.73
N GLN A 351 -24.15 -14.82 -33.13
CA GLN A 351 -23.68 -15.88 -32.23
C GLN A 351 -22.69 -16.84 -32.94
N SER A 352 -22.84 -17.07 -34.24
CA SER A 352 -21.89 -17.90 -35.02
C SER A 352 -20.52 -17.22 -35.16
N MET A 353 -20.47 -15.90 -35.30
CA MET A 353 -19.20 -15.17 -35.31
C MET A 353 -18.50 -15.24 -33.94
N TRP A 354 -19.25 -15.08 -32.85
CA TRP A 354 -18.71 -15.27 -31.50
C TRP A 354 -18.14 -16.70 -31.32
N GLN A 355 -18.85 -17.71 -31.78
CA GLN A 355 -18.37 -19.09 -31.70
C GLN A 355 -17.11 -19.32 -32.55
N LEU A 356 -17.00 -18.66 -33.70
CA LEU A 356 -15.80 -18.73 -34.56
C LEU A 356 -14.60 -18.04 -33.88
N LEU A 357 -14.81 -16.83 -33.32
CA LEU A 357 -13.78 -16.09 -32.59
C LEU A 357 -13.31 -16.88 -31.36
N ALA A 358 -14.22 -17.57 -30.69
CA ALA A 358 -13.93 -18.36 -29.49
C ALA A 358 -13.06 -19.61 -29.75
N GLN A 359 -12.84 -20.00 -30.99
CA GLN A 359 -11.93 -21.13 -31.31
C GLN A 359 -10.46 -20.75 -31.24
N GLY A 360 -10.13 -19.45 -31.39
CA GLY A 360 -8.79 -18.93 -31.24
C GLY A 360 -8.47 -18.50 -29.80
N ILE A 361 -7.28 -17.94 -29.61
CA ILE A 361 -6.86 -17.29 -28.38
C ILE A 361 -7.45 -15.88 -28.35
N VAL A 362 -8.23 -15.58 -27.33
CA VAL A 362 -8.78 -14.25 -27.12
C VAL A 362 -7.90 -13.49 -26.12
N ILE A 363 -7.38 -12.35 -26.54
CA ILE A 363 -6.46 -11.50 -25.80
C ILE A 363 -7.20 -10.22 -25.42
N ALA A 364 -7.25 -9.89 -24.14
CA ALA A 364 -7.84 -8.65 -23.66
C ALA A 364 -7.05 -8.09 -22.46
N ALA A 365 -7.29 -6.83 -22.11
CA ALA A 365 -6.71 -6.22 -20.91
C ALA A 365 -7.16 -6.97 -19.66
N ASP A 366 -8.48 -7.10 -19.48
CA ASP A 366 -9.18 -7.86 -18.44
C ASP A 366 -10.25 -8.72 -19.11
N VAL A 367 -10.01 -10.03 -19.21
CA VAL A 367 -10.92 -10.99 -19.86
C VAL A 367 -12.21 -11.19 -19.05
N LYS A 368 -12.15 -11.08 -17.74
CA LYS A 368 -13.34 -11.20 -16.91
C LYS A 368 -14.30 -10.03 -17.15
N GLN A 369 -13.81 -8.81 -17.26
CA GLN A 369 -14.60 -7.64 -17.65
C GLN A 369 -15.16 -7.78 -19.08
N LEU A 370 -14.41 -8.36 -19.98
CA LEU A 370 -14.91 -8.68 -21.32
C LEU A 370 -16.11 -9.64 -21.24
N TYR A 371 -16.05 -10.70 -20.45
CA TYR A 371 -17.20 -11.60 -20.24
C TYR A 371 -18.41 -10.87 -19.67
N HIS A 372 -18.24 -9.98 -18.68
CA HIS A 372 -19.35 -9.18 -18.15
C HIS A 372 -19.96 -8.25 -19.22
N ALA A 373 -19.13 -7.60 -20.01
CA ALA A 373 -19.61 -6.73 -21.09
C ALA A 373 -20.44 -7.51 -22.11
N LEU A 374 -19.97 -8.69 -22.53
CA LEU A 374 -20.69 -9.55 -23.47
C LEU A 374 -21.99 -10.07 -22.88
N ASP A 375 -22.01 -10.45 -21.62
CA ASP A 375 -23.20 -10.93 -20.93
C ASP A 375 -24.28 -9.85 -20.79
N ASN A 376 -23.89 -8.59 -20.54
CA ASN A 376 -24.81 -7.45 -20.51
C ASN A 376 -25.53 -7.23 -21.87
N HIS A 377 -24.92 -7.68 -22.95
CA HIS A 377 -25.53 -7.68 -24.31
C HIS A 377 -26.19 -9.02 -24.69
N GLY A 378 -26.34 -9.94 -23.72
CA GLY A 378 -26.95 -11.24 -23.96
C GLY A 378 -26.10 -12.22 -24.78
N VAL A 379 -24.81 -11.96 -24.94
CA VAL A 379 -23.88 -12.84 -25.67
C VAL A 379 -23.40 -13.95 -24.74
N ALA A 380 -23.85 -15.18 -25.00
CA ALA A 380 -23.41 -16.36 -24.26
C ALA A 380 -22.28 -17.07 -25.01
N VAL A 381 -21.05 -16.78 -24.65
CA VAL A 381 -19.84 -17.39 -25.24
C VAL A 381 -18.82 -17.73 -24.17
N ARG A 382 -18.20 -18.91 -24.29
CA ARG A 382 -16.99 -19.27 -23.52
C ARG A 382 -15.83 -19.39 -24.51
N PHE A 383 -14.78 -18.60 -24.31
CA PHE A 383 -13.59 -18.70 -25.13
C PHE A 383 -12.80 -19.98 -24.80
N HIS A 384 -12.27 -20.63 -25.82
CA HIS A 384 -11.51 -21.87 -25.65
C HIS A 384 -10.19 -21.60 -24.91
N GLU A 385 -9.51 -20.56 -25.32
CA GLU A 385 -8.26 -20.11 -24.70
C GLU A 385 -8.25 -18.58 -24.58
N VAL A 386 -7.75 -18.07 -23.48
CA VAL A 386 -7.70 -16.65 -23.20
C VAL A 386 -6.29 -16.22 -22.79
N TRP A 387 -5.95 -14.97 -23.08
CA TRP A 387 -4.81 -14.28 -22.52
C TRP A 387 -5.29 -12.98 -21.88
N ASP A 388 -5.21 -12.94 -20.56
CA ASP A 388 -5.49 -11.75 -19.80
C ASP A 388 -4.19 -10.99 -19.56
N VAL A 389 -4.09 -9.77 -20.09
CA VAL A 389 -2.86 -8.98 -20.08
C VAL A 389 -2.52 -8.49 -18.68
N GLU A 390 -3.53 -8.09 -17.88
CA GLU A 390 -3.32 -7.62 -16.52
C GLU A 390 -2.94 -8.77 -15.58
N GLN A 391 -3.57 -9.94 -15.74
CA GLN A 391 -3.22 -11.15 -14.99
C GLN A 391 -1.83 -11.69 -15.39
N ALA A 392 -1.47 -11.65 -16.66
CA ALA A 392 -0.13 -11.99 -17.11
C ALA A 392 0.93 -11.06 -16.50
N ALA A 393 0.64 -9.75 -16.47
CA ALA A 393 1.52 -8.77 -15.82
C ALA A 393 1.67 -9.03 -14.32
N PHE A 394 0.58 -9.44 -13.63
CA PHE A 394 0.62 -9.83 -12.23
C PHE A 394 1.48 -11.09 -12.00
N LEU A 395 1.42 -12.07 -12.88
CA LEU A 395 2.26 -13.27 -12.77
C LEU A 395 3.75 -12.98 -13.00
N ILE A 396 4.06 -12.01 -13.85
CA ILE A 396 5.42 -11.56 -14.13
C ILE A 396 5.99 -10.79 -12.94
N ASP A 397 5.19 -9.85 -12.40
CA ASP A 397 5.55 -9.07 -11.21
C ASP A 397 4.32 -8.77 -10.33
N PRO A 398 4.06 -9.61 -9.30
CA PRO A 398 2.92 -9.42 -8.39
C PRO A 398 3.07 -8.22 -7.44
N LEU A 399 4.23 -7.56 -7.39
CA LEU A 399 4.45 -6.37 -6.57
C LEU A 399 4.15 -5.07 -7.33
N LYS A 400 4.12 -5.12 -8.68
CA LYS A 400 3.76 -3.98 -9.52
C LYS A 400 2.27 -3.65 -9.32
N ARG A 401 2.00 -2.43 -8.85
CA ARG A 401 0.63 -2.00 -8.51
C ARG A 401 -0.13 -1.41 -9.69
N ASP A 402 0.55 -0.64 -10.53
CA ASP A 402 -0.05 -0.04 -11.72
C ASP A 402 0.13 -0.98 -12.91
N ARG A 403 -0.98 -1.61 -13.32
CA ARG A 403 -1.07 -2.53 -14.46
C ARG A 403 -1.93 -1.97 -15.59
N SER A 404 -2.17 -0.64 -15.60
CA SER A 404 -2.81 0.02 -16.74
C SER A 404 -2.03 -0.21 -18.02
N LEU A 405 -2.71 -0.20 -19.16
CA LEU A 405 -2.07 -0.41 -20.47
C LEU A 405 -0.96 0.60 -20.76
N ASN A 406 -1.10 1.84 -20.27
CA ASN A 406 -0.06 2.86 -20.38
C ASN A 406 1.20 2.45 -19.58
N ALA A 407 1.02 2.01 -18.32
CA ALA A 407 2.12 1.61 -17.46
C ALA A 407 2.80 0.31 -17.92
N LEU A 408 2.04 -0.61 -18.52
CA LEU A 408 2.56 -1.87 -19.02
C LEU A 408 3.30 -1.70 -20.36
N SER A 409 2.76 -0.86 -21.27
CA SER A 409 3.38 -0.60 -22.57
C SER A 409 4.62 0.31 -22.49
N GLY A 410 4.77 1.06 -21.38
CA GLY A 410 5.76 2.14 -21.27
C GLY A 410 5.45 3.32 -22.18
N ASP A 411 4.25 3.39 -22.73
CA ASP A 411 3.77 4.50 -23.55
C ASP A 411 2.88 5.40 -22.69
N PHE A 412 3.35 6.61 -22.43
CA PHE A 412 2.68 7.60 -21.61
C PHE A 412 1.98 8.69 -22.42
N SER A 413 1.73 8.44 -23.71
CA SER A 413 0.90 9.30 -24.56
C SER A 413 -0.47 9.54 -23.91
N ASP A 414 -0.97 10.77 -23.99
CA ASP A 414 -2.31 11.15 -23.53
C ASP A 414 -3.42 10.59 -24.44
N ASP A 415 -3.08 9.99 -25.60
CA ASP A 415 -4.04 9.38 -26.51
C ASP A 415 -4.49 8.02 -25.95
N ASN A 416 -5.73 7.99 -25.50
CA ASN A 416 -6.41 6.80 -25.00
C ASN A 416 -7.49 6.28 -25.95
N SER A 417 -7.46 6.72 -27.23
CA SER A 417 -8.40 6.23 -28.24
C SER A 417 -8.23 4.71 -28.47
N ALA A 418 -9.30 4.05 -28.90
CA ALA A 418 -9.30 2.60 -29.12
C ALA A 418 -8.16 2.12 -30.05
N PRO A 419 -7.81 2.82 -31.17
CA PRO A 419 -6.66 2.42 -31.99
C PRO A 419 -5.33 2.42 -31.22
N TYR A 420 -5.11 3.40 -30.35
CA TYR A 420 -3.90 3.46 -29.51
C TYR A 420 -3.87 2.34 -28.46
N GLN A 421 -5.02 2.05 -27.83
CA GLN A 421 -5.11 0.95 -26.87
C GLN A 421 -4.85 -0.41 -27.51
N LEU A 422 -5.28 -0.61 -28.76
CA LEU A 422 -4.96 -1.82 -29.52
C LEU A 422 -3.46 -1.96 -29.78
N VAL A 423 -2.77 -0.88 -30.13
CA VAL A 423 -1.30 -0.90 -30.29
C VAL A 423 -0.59 -1.28 -29.00
N ARG A 424 -1.01 -0.68 -27.87
CA ARG A 424 -0.48 -1.02 -26.55
C ARG A 424 -0.70 -2.49 -26.21
N LEU A 425 -1.91 -3.00 -26.42
CA LEU A 425 -2.24 -4.41 -26.20
C LEU A 425 -1.37 -5.35 -27.05
N HIS A 426 -1.17 -5.05 -28.34
CA HIS A 426 -0.28 -5.83 -29.21
C HIS A 426 1.17 -5.85 -28.71
N LYS A 427 1.68 -4.69 -28.27
CA LYS A 427 3.04 -4.58 -27.73
C LYS A 427 3.18 -5.40 -26.45
N ILE A 428 2.29 -5.18 -25.47
CA ILE A 428 2.33 -5.84 -24.17
C ILE A 428 2.21 -7.36 -24.35
N TYR A 429 1.23 -7.82 -25.12
CA TYR A 429 1.04 -9.25 -25.39
C TYR A 429 2.30 -9.90 -25.94
N ARG A 430 2.95 -9.29 -26.95
CA ARG A 430 4.20 -9.82 -27.54
C ARG A 430 5.32 -9.91 -26.51
N GLU A 431 5.51 -8.88 -25.70
CA GLU A 431 6.52 -8.86 -24.64
C GLU A 431 6.25 -9.92 -23.57
N GLN A 432 5.02 -10.04 -23.11
CA GLN A 432 4.59 -11.06 -22.14
C GLN A 432 4.74 -12.47 -22.71
N LYS A 433 4.39 -12.70 -23.97
CA LYS A 433 4.54 -14.00 -24.65
C LYS A 433 6.00 -14.43 -24.72
N VAL A 434 6.91 -13.51 -25.08
CA VAL A 434 8.36 -13.75 -25.06
C VAL A 434 8.85 -14.06 -23.64
N TYR A 435 8.42 -13.29 -22.64
CA TYR A 435 8.78 -13.55 -21.25
C TYR A 435 8.33 -14.95 -20.79
N MET A 436 7.09 -15.32 -21.04
CA MET A 436 6.54 -16.62 -20.65
C MET A 436 7.18 -17.79 -21.40
N SER A 437 7.55 -17.61 -22.66
CA SER A 437 8.29 -18.64 -23.41
C SER A 437 9.66 -18.96 -22.79
N ASN A 438 10.29 -17.98 -22.16
CA ASN A 438 11.55 -18.13 -21.44
C ASN A 438 11.39 -18.56 -19.98
N ASN A 439 10.15 -18.56 -19.45
CA ASN A 439 9.81 -18.89 -18.07
C ASN A 439 8.65 -19.89 -18.00
N SER A 440 8.94 -21.12 -18.39
CA SER A 440 7.94 -22.19 -18.56
C SER A 440 7.06 -22.46 -17.33
N GLN A 441 7.59 -22.28 -16.12
CA GLN A 441 6.81 -22.47 -14.89
C GLN A 441 5.78 -21.37 -14.72
N ILE A 442 6.11 -20.11 -14.99
CA ILE A 442 5.15 -19.00 -14.94
C ILE A 442 4.09 -19.18 -16.03
N ALA A 443 4.52 -19.58 -17.24
CA ALA A 443 3.60 -19.94 -18.33
C ALA A 443 2.63 -21.06 -17.89
N ARG A 444 3.14 -22.11 -17.24
CA ARG A 444 2.31 -23.17 -16.68
C ARG A 444 1.26 -22.62 -15.71
N VAL A 445 1.65 -21.74 -14.79
CA VAL A 445 0.71 -21.11 -13.85
C VAL A 445 -0.35 -20.29 -14.58
N ALA A 446 0.01 -19.56 -15.62
CA ALA A 446 -0.94 -18.79 -16.43
C ALA A 446 -1.96 -19.70 -17.11
N TYR A 447 -1.50 -20.70 -17.85
CA TYR A 447 -2.35 -21.54 -18.69
C TYR A 447 -3.13 -22.62 -17.95
N GLU A 448 -2.58 -23.16 -16.84
CA GLU A 448 -3.25 -24.25 -16.10
C GLU A 448 -4.16 -23.72 -14.97
N PHE A 449 -3.91 -22.50 -14.44
CA PHE A 449 -4.62 -22.00 -13.26
C PHE A 449 -5.26 -20.62 -13.51
N ASP A 450 -4.47 -19.59 -13.81
CA ASP A 450 -4.94 -18.21 -13.69
C ASP A 450 -5.86 -17.79 -14.85
N PHE A 451 -5.59 -18.19 -16.08
CA PHE A 451 -6.45 -17.88 -17.21
C PHE A 451 -7.73 -18.75 -17.23
N PRO A 452 -7.67 -20.08 -17.04
CA PRO A 452 -8.88 -20.88 -17.03
C PRO A 452 -9.87 -20.57 -15.92
N VAL A 453 -9.38 -20.15 -14.71
CA VAL A 453 -10.26 -19.82 -13.58
C VAL A 453 -11.10 -18.56 -13.83
N ILE A 454 -10.71 -17.69 -14.77
CA ILE A 454 -11.44 -16.46 -15.09
C ILE A 454 -12.89 -16.76 -15.43
N TRP A 455 -13.15 -17.84 -16.20
CA TRP A 455 -14.52 -18.25 -16.52
C TRP A 455 -15.32 -18.65 -15.28
N ALA A 456 -14.76 -19.43 -14.38
CA ALA A 456 -15.43 -19.82 -13.14
C ALA A 456 -15.72 -18.60 -12.26
N LEU A 457 -14.78 -17.67 -12.15
CA LEU A 457 -14.97 -16.43 -11.39
C LEU A 457 -16.09 -15.55 -11.99
N PHE A 458 -16.09 -15.37 -13.32
CA PHE A 458 -17.16 -14.65 -14.00
C PHE A 458 -18.53 -15.29 -13.72
N GLN A 459 -18.63 -16.62 -13.80
CA GLN A 459 -19.89 -17.33 -13.54
C GLN A 459 -20.34 -17.15 -12.07
N MET A 460 -19.42 -17.19 -11.10
CA MET A 460 -19.74 -16.95 -9.70
C MET A 460 -20.19 -15.52 -9.46
N GLU A 461 -19.54 -14.53 -10.05
CA GLU A 461 -19.93 -13.11 -9.98
C GLU A 461 -21.31 -12.89 -10.61
N LYS A 462 -21.55 -13.46 -11.79
CA LYS A 462 -22.84 -13.39 -12.49
C LYS A 462 -23.98 -14.00 -11.69
N ARG A 463 -23.77 -15.19 -11.09
CA ARG A 463 -24.76 -15.89 -10.25
C ARG A 463 -25.05 -15.12 -8.97
N GLY A 464 -24.01 -14.59 -8.32
CA GLY A 464 -24.14 -13.88 -7.05
C GLY A 464 -24.71 -14.74 -5.93
N MET A 465 -25.09 -14.13 -4.81
CA MET A 465 -25.56 -14.79 -3.59
C MET A 465 -26.83 -14.14 -3.08
N LYS A 466 -27.93 -14.89 -2.93
CA LYS A 466 -29.21 -14.34 -2.49
C LYS A 466 -29.14 -13.89 -1.02
N LEU A 467 -29.72 -12.73 -0.73
CA LEU A 467 -29.71 -12.11 0.59
C LEU A 467 -31.13 -12.01 1.17
N ASP A 468 -31.31 -12.46 2.41
CA ASP A 468 -32.50 -12.19 3.23
C ASP A 468 -32.31 -10.86 3.97
N ASP A 469 -32.75 -9.77 3.36
CA ASP A 469 -32.69 -8.42 3.91
C ASP A 469 -33.59 -8.22 5.13
N THR A 470 -34.68 -9.00 5.23
CA THR A 470 -35.59 -8.97 6.37
C THR A 470 -34.91 -9.44 7.65
N LEU A 471 -34.16 -10.54 7.55
CA LEU A 471 -33.36 -11.06 8.68
C LEU A 471 -32.29 -10.06 9.10
N LEU A 472 -31.56 -9.47 8.14
CA LEU A 472 -30.56 -8.45 8.45
C LEU A 472 -31.16 -7.22 9.12
N LYS A 473 -32.33 -6.76 8.69
CA LYS A 473 -33.03 -5.63 9.31
C LYS A 473 -33.39 -5.93 10.75
N GLN A 474 -33.98 -7.11 11.00
CA GLN A 474 -34.30 -7.55 12.36
C GLN A 474 -33.04 -7.57 13.25
N MET A 475 -31.95 -8.15 12.76
CA MET A 475 -30.69 -8.15 13.48
C MET A 475 -30.18 -6.73 13.75
N GLY A 476 -30.34 -5.82 12.78
CA GLY A 476 -29.96 -4.41 12.91
C GLY A 476 -30.67 -3.74 14.08
N ASP A 477 -31.99 -3.92 14.18
CA ASP A 477 -32.82 -3.37 15.25
C ASP A 477 -32.38 -3.92 16.63
N GLU A 478 -32.16 -5.24 16.74
CA GLU A 478 -31.68 -5.88 17.97
C GLU A 478 -30.29 -5.34 18.42
N LEU A 479 -29.34 -5.24 17.48
CA LEU A 479 -27.98 -4.79 17.77
C LEU A 479 -27.93 -3.29 18.03
N ALA A 480 -28.75 -2.46 17.39
CA ALA A 480 -28.85 -1.05 17.67
C ALA A 480 -29.34 -0.80 19.11
N ALA A 481 -30.30 -1.59 19.57
CA ALA A 481 -30.78 -1.55 20.96
C ALA A 481 -29.66 -1.95 21.95
N GLU A 482 -28.84 -2.96 21.63
CA GLU A 482 -27.68 -3.35 22.45
C GLU A 482 -26.62 -2.24 22.47
N VAL A 483 -26.30 -1.63 21.33
CA VAL A 483 -25.36 -0.51 21.21
C VAL A 483 -25.81 0.67 22.08
N SER A 484 -27.08 1.08 21.98
CA SER A 484 -27.63 2.16 22.81
C SER A 484 -27.52 1.86 24.32
N ARG A 485 -27.75 0.62 24.72
CA ARG A 485 -27.60 0.20 26.12
C ARG A 485 -26.14 0.27 26.57
N LEU A 486 -25.17 -0.14 25.73
CA LEU A 486 -23.76 -0.05 26.02
C LEU A 486 -23.29 1.42 26.15
N GLU A 487 -23.79 2.31 25.30
CA GLU A 487 -23.53 3.74 25.36
C GLU A 487 -24.01 4.33 26.70
N GLN A 488 -25.24 4.04 27.12
CA GLN A 488 -25.77 4.51 28.40
C GLN A 488 -24.94 3.99 29.58
N GLN A 489 -24.48 2.75 29.54
CA GLN A 489 -23.60 2.20 30.57
C GLN A 489 -22.25 2.92 30.61
N MET A 490 -21.66 3.18 29.44
CA MET A 490 -20.39 3.92 29.34
C MET A 490 -20.55 5.38 29.80
N TYR A 491 -21.66 6.05 29.45
CA TYR A 491 -21.97 7.42 29.92
C TYR A 491 -22.15 7.49 31.44
N SER A 492 -22.84 6.52 32.02
CA SER A 492 -22.99 6.41 33.48
C SER A 492 -21.63 6.29 34.19
N MET A 493 -20.70 5.50 33.60
CA MET A 493 -19.36 5.36 34.17
C MET A 493 -18.49 6.61 33.98
N ALA A 494 -18.61 7.29 32.82
CA ALA A 494 -17.89 8.53 32.54
C ALA A 494 -18.47 9.75 33.27
N GLY A 495 -19.78 9.72 33.60
CA GLY A 495 -20.51 10.82 34.22
C GLY A 495 -21.06 11.86 33.23
N TYR A 496 -20.91 11.64 31.93
CA TYR A 496 -21.43 12.49 30.84
C TYR A 496 -21.50 11.70 29.52
N GLU A 497 -22.27 12.23 28.57
CA GLU A 497 -22.36 11.68 27.21
C GLU A 497 -21.13 12.03 26.37
N PHE A 498 -20.59 11.07 25.64
CA PHE A 498 -19.46 11.24 24.76
C PHE A 498 -19.55 10.32 23.54
N ASN A 499 -18.87 10.65 22.45
CA ASN A 499 -18.81 9.81 21.28
C ASN A 499 -17.79 8.67 21.47
N ALA A 500 -18.27 7.45 21.76
CA ALA A 500 -17.46 6.25 21.97
C ALA A 500 -16.69 5.80 20.69
N SER A 501 -17.13 6.24 19.51
CA SER A 501 -16.42 6.03 18.23
C SER A 501 -15.27 7.03 18.03
N SER A 502 -15.20 8.13 18.80
CA SER A 502 -14.12 9.12 18.68
C SER A 502 -12.90 8.70 19.51
N PRO A 503 -11.75 8.40 18.91
CA PRO A 503 -10.54 8.04 19.64
C PRO A 503 -10.08 9.13 20.63
N ALA A 504 -10.30 10.41 20.30
CA ALA A 504 -9.90 11.53 21.13
C ALA A 504 -10.78 11.63 22.41
N GLN A 505 -12.12 11.57 22.26
CA GLN A 505 -13.04 11.61 23.39
C GLN A 505 -12.89 10.37 24.27
N LEU A 506 -12.69 9.20 23.64
CA LEU A 506 -12.46 7.98 24.39
C LEU A 506 -11.14 8.02 25.17
N SER A 507 -10.08 8.58 24.60
CA SER A 507 -8.80 8.81 25.28
C SER A 507 -8.97 9.74 26.49
N GLU A 508 -9.78 10.79 26.36
CA GLU A 508 -10.09 11.70 27.46
C GLU A 508 -10.84 10.97 28.59
N VAL A 509 -11.87 10.20 28.27
CA VAL A 509 -12.62 9.40 29.25
C VAL A 509 -11.70 8.42 29.97
N LEU A 510 -10.91 7.64 29.26
CA LEU A 510 -10.09 6.57 29.86
C LEU A 510 -8.96 7.13 30.72
N PHE A 511 -8.21 8.11 30.20
CA PHE A 511 -6.95 8.52 30.82
C PHE A 511 -7.03 9.83 31.63
N THR A 512 -8.01 10.69 31.32
CA THR A 512 -8.18 11.94 32.07
C THR A 512 -9.28 11.81 33.13
N LYS A 513 -10.45 11.27 32.72
CA LYS A 513 -11.61 11.19 33.61
C LYS A 513 -11.54 9.99 34.57
N LEU A 514 -11.31 8.79 34.05
CA LEU A 514 -11.22 7.53 34.80
C LEU A 514 -9.82 7.26 35.34
N GLN A 515 -8.81 8.03 34.92
CA GLN A 515 -7.43 7.97 35.37
C GLN A 515 -6.80 6.56 35.27
N LEU A 516 -7.11 5.82 34.20
CA LEU A 516 -6.53 4.50 33.99
C LEU A 516 -5.01 4.58 33.78
N PRO A 517 -4.27 3.51 34.10
CA PRO A 517 -2.81 3.49 33.98
C PRO A 517 -2.36 3.77 32.55
N THR A 518 -1.43 4.70 32.37
CA THR A 518 -0.86 5.03 31.05
C THR A 518 0.48 4.37 30.78
N ALA A 519 1.01 3.59 31.74
CA ALA A 519 2.29 2.88 31.60
C ALA A 519 2.21 1.87 30.46
N GLY A 520 3.12 1.99 29.46
CA GLY A 520 3.15 1.13 28.30
C GLY A 520 2.08 1.41 27.22
N ILE A 521 1.24 2.44 27.39
CA ILE A 521 0.26 2.86 26.38
C ILE A 521 0.93 3.83 25.39
N LYS A 522 0.76 3.57 24.11
CA LYS A 522 1.32 4.42 23.04
C LYS A 522 0.66 5.81 23.08
N LYS A 523 1.45 6.87 23.14
CA LYS A 523 0.99 8.25 23.07
C LYS A 523 1.21 8.80 21.66
N GLY A 524 0.14 9.26 21.00
CA GLY A 524 0.15 9.96 19.73
C GLY A 524 0.14 11.49 19.90
N LYS A 525 0.05 12.22 18.78
CA LYS A 525 -0.04 13.70 18.78
C LYS A 525 -1.31 14.22 19.46
N THR A 526 -2.42 13.48 19.37
CA THR A 526 -3.75 13.87 19.85
C THR A 526 -4.14 13.22 21.18
N GLY A 527 -3.24 12.48 21.83
CA GLY A 527 -3.51 11.80 23.11
C GLY A 527 -3.01 10.36 23.13
N TYR A 528 -3.38 9.61 24.16
CA TYR A 528 -3.07 8.19 24.26
C TYR A 528 -3.90 7.38 23.28
N SER A 529 -3.28 6.36 22.68
CA SER A 529 -3.96 5.47 21.74
C SER A 529 -5.01 4.61 22.45
N THR A 530 -6.18 4.51 21.86
CA THR A 530 -7.28 3.65 22.30
C THR A 530 -7.48 2.45 21.35
N GLY A 531 -6.47 2.10 20.54
CA GLY A 531 -6.50 0.94 19.66
C GLY A 531 -6.59 -0.37 20.44
N GLN A 532 -7.02 -1.47 19.78
CA GLN A 532 -7.26 -2.76 20.44
C GLN A 532 -6.05 -3.23 21.29
N LYS A 533 -4.84 -3.14 20.74
CA LYS A 533 -3.60 -3.52 21.47
C LYS A 533 -3.40 -2.77 22.77
N GLU A 534 -3.89 -1.54 22.87
CA GLU A 534 -3.77 -0.73 24.07
C GLU A 534 -4.93 -1.05 25.04
N LEU A 535 -6.14 -1.30 24.53
CA LEU A 535 -7.26 -1.77 25.35
C LEU A 535 -6.98 -3.14 25.97
N ASP A 536 -6.35 -4.06 25.23
CA ASP A 536 -5.93 -5.37 25.74
C ASP A 536 -5.05 -5.26 27.00
N LYS A 537 -4.19 -4.23 27.09
CA LYS A 537 -3.35 -3.97 28.27
C LYS A 537 -4.15 -3.44 29.46
N LEU A 538 -5.32 -2.86 29.20
CA LEU A 538 -6.20 -2.28 30.20
C LEU A 538 -7.31 -3.25 30.68
N ARG A 539 -7.39 -4.45 30.08
CA ARG A 539 -8.36 -5.47 30.50
C ARG A 539 -8.26 -5.76 32.00
N GLY A 540 -9.40 -5.84 32.66
CA GLY A 540 -9.49 -6.06 34.10
C GLY A 540 -9.15 -4.85 34.98
N GLN A 541 -8.72 -3.71 34.40
CA GLN A 541 -8.47 -2.48 35.17
C GLN A 541 -9.76 -1.68 35.41
N HIS A 542 -10.70 -1.73 34.48
CA HIS A 542 -11.99 -1.05 34.64
C HIS A 542 -13.05 -1.70 33.73
N PRO A 543 -14.31 -1.86 34.22
CA PRO A 543 -15.37 -2.51 33.43
C PRO A 543 -15.71 -1.82 32.11
N ILE A 544 -15.42 -0.54 31.95
CA ILE A 544 -15.65 0.21 30.72
C ILE A 544 -14.88 -0.37 29.51
N ILE A 545 -13.74 -1.02 29.76
CA ILE A 545 -12.91 -1.60 28.68
C ILE A 545 -13.68 -2.67 27.91
N GLU A 546 -14.34 -3.58 28.63
CA GLU A 546 -15.13 -4.63 28.02
C GLU A 546 -16.35 -4.08 27.26
N LEU A 547 -16.98 -3.01 27.80
CA LEU A 547 -18.07 -2.31 27.10
C LEU A 547 -17.61 -1.66 25.80
N ILE A 548 -16.42 -1.02 25.79
CA ILE A 548 -15.85 -0.41 24.60
C ILE A 548 -15.51 -1.48 23.55
N GLU A 549 -14.93 -2.60 23.95
CA GLU A 549 -14.62 -3.71 23.01
C GLU A 549 -15.90 -4.25 22.38
N ARG A 550 -16.94 -4.50 23.19
CA ARG A 550 -18.22 -4.98 22.69
C ARG A 550 -18.92 -3.94 21.81
N TYR A 551 -18.92 -2.68 22.20
CA TYR A 551 -19.47 -1.58 21.41
C TYR A 551 -18.81 -1.50 20.03
N ARG A 552 -17.47 -1.55 19.98
CA ARG A 552 -16.74 -1.51 18.71
C ARG A 552 -16.99 -2.74 17.82
N GLU A 553 -17.08 -3.91 18.43
CA GLU A 553 -17.45 -5.12 17.69
C GLU A 553 -18.81 -4.93 17.01
N LEU A 554 -19.84 -4.53 17.77
CA LEU A 554 -21.18 -4.35 17.26
C LEU A 554 -21.29 -3.27 16.21
N THR A 555 -20.76 -2.07 16.49
CA THR A 555 -20.82 -0.94 15.54
C THR A 555 -20.10 -1.25 14.24
N LYS A 556 -18.99 -1.98 14.29
CA LYS A 556 -18.29 -2.45 13.08
C LYS A 556 -19.15 -3.43 12.29
N LEU A 557 -19.79 -4.40 12.94
CA LEU A 557 -20.63 -5.37 12.25
C LEU A 557 -21.87 -4.72 11.64
N ILE A 558 -22.50 -3.80 12.36
CA ILE A 558 -23.66 -3.04 11.87
C ILE A 558 -23.26 -2.25 10.60
N SER A 559 -22.25 -1.41 10.68
CA SER A 559 -21.87 -0.53 9.57
C SER A 559 -21.30 -1.30 8.37
N THR A 560 -20.53 -2.37 8.61
CA THR A 560 -19.82 -3.09 7.53
C THR A 560 -20.74 -4.09 6.81
N TYR A 561 -21.68 -4.71 7.52
CA TYR A 561 -22.50 -5.78 6.94
C TYR A 561 -24.00 -5.48 6.99
N ILE A 562 -24.57 -5.16 8.14
CA ILE A 562 -26.00 -5.07 8.30
C ILE A 562 -26.60 -3.90 7.52
N GLU A 563 -25.95 -2.73 7.56
CA GLU A 563 -26.39 -1.53 6.83
C GLU A 563 -25.86 -1.48 5.39
N ALA A 564 -24.71 -2.08 5.14
CA ALA A 564 -24.06 -1.99 3.84
C ALA A 564 -24.56 -3.04 2.85
N LEU A 565 -24.74 -4.30 3.27
CA LEU A 565 -25.15 -5.38 2.37
C LEU A 565 -26.49 -5.13 1.67
N PRO A 566 -27.57 -4.68 2.34
CA PRO A 566 -28.83 -4.40 1.65
C PRO A 566 -28.73 -3.31 0.58
N LYS A 567 -27.80 -2.35 0.72
CA LYS A 567 -27.56 -1.29 -0.26
C LYS A 567 -26.82 -1.78 -1.51
N LEU A 568 -26.13 -2.91 -1.41
CA LEU A 568 -25.38 -3.54 -2.50
C LEU A 568 -26.18 -4.67 -3.17
N MET A 569 -27.38 -4.94 -2.71
CA MET A 569 -28.26 -5.95 -3.29
C MET A 569 -28.77 -5.47 -4.64
N ALA A 570 -28.58 -6.28 -5.66
CA ALA A 570 -29.07 -6.00 -7.01
C ALA A 570 -30.58 -6.23 -7.14
N THR A 571 -31.14 -5.88 -8.30
CA THR A 571 -32.60 -5.99 -8.56
C THR A 571 -33.12 -7.43 -8.53
N ASP A 572 -32.26 -8.41 -8.68
CA ASP A 572 -32.58 -9.85 -8.57
C ASP A 572 -32.57 -10.37 -7.12
N GLY A 573 -32.29 -9.48 -6.14
CA GLY A 573 -32.24 -9.85 -4.72
C GLY A 573 -30.91 -10.53 -4.31
N ARG A 574 -29.86 -10.40 -5.12
CA ARG A 574 -28.57 -11.05 -4.89
C ARG A 574 -27.45 -10.03 -4.68
N ILE A 575 -26.40 -10.47 -4.03
CA ILE A 575 -25.14 -9.75 -3.87
C ILE A 575 -24.15 -10.33 -4.89
N HIS A 576 -23.65 -9.47 -5.77
CA HIS A 576 -22.64 -9.81 -6.76
C HIS A 576 -21.28 -9.23 -6.32
N THR A 577 -20.51 -10.05 -5.60
CA THR A 577 -19.14 -9.66 -5.22
C THR A 577 -18.21 -9.72 -6.42
N THR A 578 -17.15 -8.94 -6.42
CA THR A 578 -16.07 -9.02 -7.42
C THR A 578 -14.90 -9.83 -6.85
N PHE A 579 -14.48 -10.88 -7.54
CA PHE A 579 -13.30 -11.65 -7.20
C PHE A 579 -12.07 -11.10 -7.93
N ASN A 580 -11.03 -10.72 -7.18
CA ASN A 580 -9.78 -10.21 -7.75
C ASN A 580 -8.68 -11.27 -7.64
N GLN A 581 -7.98 -11.51 -8.75
CA GLN A 581 -6.88 -12.47 -8.83
C GLN A 581 -5.50 -11.82 -8.62
N ASP A 582 -5.42 -10.51 -8.73
CA ASP A 582 -4.22 -9.70 -8.89
C ASP A 582 -3.91 -8.79 -7.69
N VAL A 583 -4.57 -9.00 -6.54
CA VAL A 583 -4.40 -8.20 -5.32
C VAL A 583 -3.43 -8.85 -4.34
N THR A 584 -3.57 -10.15 -4.11
CA THR A 584 -2.75 -10.86 -3.13
C THR A 584 -1.51 -11.44 -3.77
N SER A 585 -0.33 -11.05 -3.30
CA SER A 585 0.95 -11.51 -3.87
C SER A 585 1.21 -13.03 -3.69
N THR A 586 0.33 -13.75 -3.00
CA THR A 586 0.35 -15.21 -2.91
C THR A 586 -0.46 -15.88 -4.02
N GLY A 587 -1.25 -15.14 -4.80
CA GLY A 587 -2.17 -15.69 -5.79
C GLY A 587 -3.53 -16.11 -5.23
N ARG A 588 -3.77 -15.97 -3.91
CA ARG A 588 -5.11 -16.14 -3.32
C ARG A 588 -6.07 -15.11 -3.91
N LEU A 589 -7.32 -15.50 -4.08
CA LEU A 589 -8.39 -14.58 -4.45
C LEU A 589 -8.69 -13.60 -3.31
N SER A 590 -9.11 -12.41 -3.66
CA SER A 590 -9.76 -11.49 -2.73
C SER A 590 -11.13 -11.11 -3.28
N SER A 591 -12.06 -10.72 -2.40
CA SER A 591 -13.38 -10.25 -2.83
C SER A 591 -13.59 -8.78 -2.42
N THR A 592 -14.31 -8.05 -3.28
CA THR A 592 -14.65 -6.64 -3.06
C THR A 592 -16.07 -6.35 -3.52
N ASN A 593 -16.65 -5.30 -3.02
CA ASN A 593 -17.98 -4.78 -3.39
C ASN A 593 -19.14 -5.79 -3.27
N PRO A 594 -19.36 -6.47 -2.12
CA PRO A 594 -18.64 -6.38 -0.83
C PRO A 594 -17.57 -7.45 -0.65
N ASN A 595 -16.69 -7.29 0.37
CA ASN A 595 -15.76 -8.35 0.75
C ASN A 595 -16.49 -9.42 1.58
N LEU A 596 -16.96 -10.49 0.94
CA LEU A 596 -17.63 -11.62 1.59
C LEU A 596 -16.67 -12.55 2.33
N GLN A 597 -15.38 -12.57 1.95
CA GLN A 597 -14.38 -13.44 2.58
C GLN A 597 -14.02 -13.01 4.01
N ASN A 598 -14.39 -11.77 4.41
CA ASN A 598 -14.08 -11.23 5.74
C ASN A 598 -15.25 -11.36 6.74
N ILE A 599 -16.39 -11.95 6.37
CA ILE A 599 -17.51 -12.16 7.31
C ILE A 599 -17.08 -13.18 8.38
N PRO A 600 -17.09 -12.82 9.68
CA PRO A 600 -16.57 -13.68 10.74
C PRO A 600 -17.27 -15.04 10.81
N VAL A 601 -16.49 -16.12 10.97
CA VAL A 601 -17.01 -17.50 11.13
C VAL A 601 -17.15 -17.88 12.60
N ARG A 602 -16.20 -17.41 13.44
CA ARG A 602 -16.04 -17.91 14.82
C ARG A 602 -16.96 -17.28 15.85
N THR A 603 -17.47 -16.08 15.56
CA THR A 603 -18.36 -15.36 16.48
C THR A 603 -19.83 -15.74 16.22
N GLU A 604 -20.65 -15.74 17.26
CA GLU A 604 -22.09 -15.99 17.14
C GLU A 604 -22.75 -14.99 16.18
N LEU A 605 -22.40 -13.72 16.29
CA LEU A 605 -22.91 -12.66 15.41
C LEU A 605 -22.49 -12.84 13.95
N GLY A 606 -21.24 -13.23 13.72
CA GLY A 606 -20.79 -13.55 12.36
C GLY A 606 -21.56 -14.69 11.72
N ARG A 607 -21.83 -15.75 12.48
CA ARG A 607 -22.69 -16.87 12.03
C ARG A 607 -24.12 -16.41 11.74
N LYS A 608 -24.71 -15.54 12.57
CA LYS A 608 -26.01 -14.95 12.31
C LYS A 608 -26.05 -14.12 11.02
N ILE A 609 -24.98 -13.32 10.74
CA ILE A 609 -24.86 -12.60 9.47
C ILE A 609 -24.82 -13.56 8.29
N ARG A 610 -24.08 -14.68 8.41
CA ARG A 610 -24.04 -15.70 7.36
C ARG A 610 -25.40 -16.39 7.14
N GLN A 611 -26.25 -16.47 8.15
CA GLN A 611 -27.62 -17.01 8.01
C GLN A 611 -28.50 -16.16 7.09
N ALA A 612 -28.20 -14.86 6.92
CA ALA A 612 -28.89 -14.00 5.98
C ALA A 612 -28.57 -14.30 4.50
N PHE A 613 -27.53 -15.08 4.23
CA PHE A 613 -27.27 -15.56 2.88
C PHE A 613 -27.96 -16.90 2.69
N VAL A 614 -28.90 -16.93 1.78
CA VAL A 614 -29.80 -18.07 1.49
C VAL A 614 -29.66 -18.54 0.04
N PRO A 615 -29.92 -19.81 -0.28
CA PRO A 615 -29.90 -20.27 -1.66
C PRO A 615 -31.11 -19.74 -2.44
N SER A 616 -31.08 -19.90 -3.76
CA SER A 616 -32.25 -19.66 -4.61
C SER A 616 -33.45 -20.50 -4.15
N ASP A 617 -34.64 -20.03 -4.46
CA ASP A 617 -35.88 -20.72 -4.08
C ASP A 617 -35.90 -22.18 -4.57
N GLY A 618 -36.16 -23.10 -3.65
CA GLY A 618 -36.15 -24.53 -3.94
C GLY A 618 -34.77 -25.18 -4.00
N LYS A 619 -33.67 -24.44 -3.71
CA LYS A 619 -32.34 -24.98 -3.64
C LYS A 619 -31.82 -25.05 -2.18
N VAL A 620 -30.70 -25.70 -1.96
CA VAL A 620 -29.93 -25.75 -0.72
C VAL A 620 -28.48 -25.48 -1.02
N PHE A 621 -27.73 -25.06 0.02
CA PHE A 621 -26.26 -24.93 -0.09
C PHE A 621 -25.57 -26.26 0.17
N VAL A 622 -24.49 -26.48 -0.58
CA VAL A 622 -23.48 -27.49 -0.31
C VAL A 622 -22.12 -26.79 -0.25
N GLY A 623 -21.42 -26.91 0.86
CA GLY A 623 -20.10 -26.35 1.05
C GLY A 623 -19.05 -27.46 1.21
N ALA A 624 -17.90 -27.28 0.60
CA ALA A 624 -16.77 -28.19 0.72
C ALA A 624 -15.53 -27.41 1.15
N ASP A 625 -14.87 -27.85 2.23
CA ASP A 625 -13.75 -27.19 2.89
C ASP A 625 -12.57 -28.15 3.07
N TYR A 626 -11.36 -27.71 2.71
CA TYR A 626 -10.16 -28.53 2.89
C TYR A 626 -9.74 -28.61 4.37
N SER A 627 -9.59 -29.81 4.87
CA SER A 627 -9.18 -30.05 6.24
C SER A 627 -7.65 -29.90 6.40
N GLN A 628 -7.22 -28.93 7.20
CA GLN A 628 -5.81 -28.65 7.55
C GLN A 628 -4.91 -28.47 6.32
N PHE A 629 -5.40 -27.77 5.32
CA PHE A 629 -4.80 -27.69 3.98
C PHE A 629 -3.35 -27.20 4.02
N GLU A 630 -3.09 -26.02 4.62
CA GLU A 630 -1.75 -25.44 4.70
C GLU A 630 -0.73 -26.37 5.39
N LEU A 631 -1.16 -27.11 6.43
CA LEU A 631 -0.25 -28.00 7.15
C LEU A 631 0.08 -29.27 6.33
N ARG A 632 -0.88 -29.77 5.55
CA ARG A 632 -0.64 -30.87 4.58
C ARG A 632 0.34 -30.43 3.51
N LEU A 633 0.15 -29.24 2.94
CA LEU A 633 1.05 -28.68 1.94
C LEU A 633 2.45 -28.41 2.50
N ALA A 634 2.54 -27.91 3.75
CA ALA A 634 3.82 -27.74 4.41
C ALA A 634 4.58 -29.05 4.58
N ALA A 635 3.89 -30.15 4.93
CA ALA A 635 4.49 -31.47 5.02
C ALA A 635 5.08 -31.93 3.68
N VAL A 636 4.34 -31.74 2.58
CA VAL A 636 4.78 -32.08 1.21
C VAL A 636 5.99 -31.25 0.80
N LEU A 637 5.88 -29.94 0.92
CA LEU A 637 6.94 -28.99 0.50
C LEU A 637 8.22 -29.16 1.31
N ALA A 638 8.10 -29.51 2.61
CA ALA A 638 9.23 -29.82 3.47
C ALA A 638 9.80 -31.22 3.27
N GLY A 639 9.10 -32.12 2.57
CA GLY A 639 9.47 -33.55 2.48
C GLY A 639 9.43 -34.27 3.84
N ASP A 640 8.51 -33.89 4.76
CA ASP A 640 8.36 -34.52 6.06
C ASP A 640 7.57 -35.84 5.92
N GLU A 641 8.28 -36.92 5.57
CA GLU A 641 7.69 -38.25 5.32
C GLU A 641 6.84 -38.72 6.50
N LYS A 642 7.29 -38.48 7.73
CA LYS A 642 6.56 -38.88 8.94
C LYS A 642 5.25 -38.14 9.08
N LEU A 643 5.24 -36.82 8.82
CA LEU A 643 4.04 -36.01 8.86
C LEU A 643 3.09 -36.37 7.73
N ILE A 644 3.61 -36.69 6.54
CA ILE A 644 2.82 -37.18 5.40
C ILE A 644 2.15 -38.51 5.74
N GLU A 645 2.89 -39.45 6.34
CA GLU A 645 2.36 -40.76 6.79
C GLU A 645 1.27 -40.60 7.86
N ASP A 646 1.47 -39.67 8.80
CA ASP A 646 0.50 -39.37 9.85
C ASP A 646 -0.81 -38.87 9.27
N PHE A 647 -0.74 -37.96 8.29
CA PHE A 647 -1.91 -37.47 7.59
C PHE A 647 -2.61 -38.54 6.75
N ASN A 648 -1.84 -39.39 6.07
CA ASN A 648 -2.39 -40.48 5.25
C ASN A 648 -3.05 -41.57 6.10
N SER A 649 -2.67 -41.66 7.39
CA SER A 649 -3.21 -42.61 8.37
C SER A 649 -4.31 -41.99 9.25
N ASP A 650 -4.81 -40.79 8.93
CA ASP A 650 -5.86 -40.08 9.66
C ASP A 650 -5.55 -39.84 11.17
N VAL A 651 -4.28 -39.70 11.54
CA VAL A 651 -3.86 -39.41 12.92
C VAL A 651 -4.20 -37.97 13.29
N ASP A 652 -4.64 -37.75 14.53
CA ASP A 652 -4.82 -36.37 15.05
C ASP A 652 -3.46 -35.68 15.21
N ILE A 653 -3.08 -34.91 14.19
CA ILE A 653 -1.78 -34.25 14.10
C ILE A 653 -1.54 -33.29 15.27
N HIS A 654 -2.56 -32.61 15.78
CA HIS A 654 -2.40 -31.73 16.91
C HIS A 654 -2.16 -32.47 18.23
N ALA A 655 -2.85 -33.58 18.44
CA ALA A 655 -2.60 -34.44 19.57
C ALA A 655 -1.23 -35.10 19.48
N LYS A 656 -0.83 -35.57 18.28
CA LYS A 656 0.48 -36.20 18.06
C LYS A 656 1.60 -35.18 18.24
N THR A 657 1.49 -33.99 17.70
CA THR A 657 2.49 -32.93 17.92
C THR A 657 2.61 -32.59 19.40
N ALA A 658 1.49 -32.51 20.13
CA ALA A 658 1.53 -32.30 21.57
C ALA A 658 2.27 -33.47 22.30
N ALA A 659 1.90 -34.71 22.01
CA ALA A 659 2.54 -35.91 22.59
C ALA A 659 4.06 -35.90 22.37
N GLU A 660 4.48 -35.69 21.13
CA GLU A 660 5.90 -35.63 20.75
C GLU A 660 6.63 -34.45 21.42
N THR A 661 6.01 -33.26 21.48
CA THR A 661 6.63 -32.05 22.05
C THR A 661 6.71 -32.11 23.57
N TYR A 662 5.73 -32.69 24.26
CA TYR A 662 5.73 -32.84 25.71
C TYR A 662 6.38 -34.16 26.20
N GLY A 663 6.72 -35.08 25.30
CA GLY A 663 7.31 -36.35 25.62
C GLY A 663 6.36 -37.30 26.39
N ILE A 664 5.07 -37.27 26.08
CA ILE A 664 3.99 -38.06 26.70
C ILE A 664 3.29 -38.92 25.65
N SER A 665 2.50 -39.89 26.09
CA SER A 665 1.67 -40.65 25.15
C SER A 665 0.52 -39.83 24.59
N ILE A 666 0.01 -40.19 23.41
CA ILE A 666 -1.08 -39.43 22.75
C ILE A 666 -2.35 -39.43 23.60
N ASP A 667 -2.60 -40.47 24.35
CA ASP A 667 -3.79 -40.65 25.20
C ASP A 667 -3.70 -39.80 26.49
N GLU A 668 -2.50 -39.32 26.86
CA GLU A 668 -2.26 -38.44 28.00
C GLU A 668 -2.34 -36.96 27.65
N VAL A 669 -2.51 -36.62 26.35
CA VAL A 669 -2.55 -35.22 25.89
C VAL A 669 -3.81 -34.52 26.38
N SER A 670 -3.64 -33.52 27.22
CA SER A 670 -4.72 -32.67 27.68
C SER A 670 -5.27 -31.75 26.56
N LYS A 671 -6.51 -31.27 26.71
CA LYS A 671 -7.14 -30.30 25.78
C LYS A 671 -6.32 -29.04 25.63
N SER A 672 -5.66 -28.56 26.71
CA SER A 672 -4.82 -27.38 26.68
C SER A 672 -3.52 -27.60 25.87
N GLN A 673 -2.88 -28.75 26.05
CA GLN A 673 -1.69 -29.13 25.30
C GLN A 673 -2.00 -29.33 23.81
N ARG A 674 -3.11 -29.99 23.46
CA ARG A 674 -3.58 -30.11 22.08
C ARG A 674 -3.89 -28.73 21.46
N ARG A 675 -4.49 -27.81 22.24
CA ARG A 675 -4.73 -26.44 21.79
C ARG A 675 -3.41 -25.69 21.54
N ALA A 676 -2.43 -25.82 22.43
CA ALA A 676 -1.11 -25.20 22.23
C ALA A 676 -0.42 -25.75 20.97
N ALA A 677 -0.46 -27.09 20.76
CA ALA A 677 0.04 -27.71 19.56
C ALA A 677 -0.70 -27.26 18.28
N LYS A 678 -2.01 -27.03 18.34
CA LYS A 678 -2.75 -26.45 17.23
C LYS A 678 -2.25 -25.03 16.89
N VAL A 679 -2.04 -24.19 17.91
CA VAL A 679 -1.54 -22.82 17.71
C VAL A 679 -0.14 -22.83 17.10
N ILE A 680 0.76 -23.71 17.56
CA ILE A 680 2.11 -23.76 17.02
C ILE A 680 2.16 -24.37 15.62
N ASN A 681 1.41 -25.41 15.32
CA ASN A 681 1.37 -26.03 14.00
C ASN A 681 1.03 -25.03 12.89
N PHE A 682 0.09 -24.12 13.16
CA PHE A 682 -0.21 -23.03 12.25
C PHE A 682 0.78 -21.86 12.38
N GLY A 683 1.12 -21.47 13.61
CA GLY A 683 1.93 -20.27 13.86
C GLY A 683 3.35 -20.38 13.35
N VAL A 684 3.95 -21.57 13.38
CA VAL A 684 5.33 -21.80 12.92
C VAL A 684 5.48 -21.52 11.43
N LEU A 685 4.50 -21.95 10.63
CA LEU A 685 4.48 -21.69 9.18
C LEU A 685 4.49 -20.18 8.87
N TYR A 686 3.96 -19.37 9.77
CA TYR A 686 3.90 -17.90 9.67
C TYR A 686 4.99 -17.17 10.45
N GLY A 687 6.04 -17.89 10.88
CA GLY A 687 7.15 -17.30 11.62
C GLY A 687 6.75 -16.75 12.99
N MET A 688 5.86 -17.46 13.70
CA MET A 688 5.42 -17.09 15.05
C MET A 688 6.61 -17.02 16.02
N SER A 689 6.71 -15.86 16.71
CA SER A 689 7.72 -15.66 17.75
C SER A 689 7.30 -16.29 19.10
N PRO A 690 8.25 -16.54 20.01
CA PRO A 690 7.93 -16.98 21.39
C PRO A 690 6.96 -16.03 22.11
N HIS A 691 7.04 -14.72 21.87
CA HIS A 691 6.06 -13.76 22.39
C HIS A 691 4.65 -13.98 21.83
N GLY A 692 4.55 -14.28 20.52
CA GLY A 692 3.27 -14.57 19.88
C GLY A 692 2.63 -15.84 20.44
N LEU A 693 3.41 -16.90 20.63
CA LEU A 693 2.92 -18.17 21.22
C LEU A 693 2.51 -17.97 22.68
N ALA A 694 3.31 -17.29 23.48
CA ALA A 694 2.99 -16.97 24.87
C ALA A 694 1.66 -16.21 24.99
N ALA A 695 1.46 -15.19 24.16
CA ALA A 695 0.21 -14.40 24.12
C ALA A 695 -1.01 -15.24 23.71
N ALA A 696 -0.85 -16.17 22.75
CA ALA A 696 -1.94 -16.98 22.23
C ALA A 696 -2.34 -18.16 23.15
N THR A 697 -1.40 -18.64 23.97
CA THR A 697 -1.59 -19.86 24.80
C THR A 697 -1.64 -19.60 26.30
N GLY A 698 -1.18 -18.43 26.76
CA GLY A 698 -1.02 -18.12 28.18
C GLY A 698 0.25 -18.67 28.82
N MET A 699 1.16 -19.28 28.01
CA MET A 699 2.47 -19.74 28.49
C MET A 699 3.38 -18.55 28.85
N SER A 700 4.34 -18.78 29.73
CA SER A 700 5.46 -17.86 29.89
C SER A 700 6.32 -17.81 28.63
N PHE A 701 7.06 -16.71 28.43
CA PHE A 701 7.99 -16.57 27.31
C PHE A 701 9.00 -17.72 27.25
N THR A 702 9.52 -18.16 28.41
CA THR A 702 10.51 -19.25 28.51
C THR A 702 9.93 -20.59 28.10
N GLU A 703 8.69 -20.88 28.52
CA GLU A 703 7.99 -22.11 28.12
C GLU A 703 7.69 -22.09 26.62
N ALA A 704 7.17 -20.96 26.10
CA ALA A 704 6.88 -20.80 24.68
C ALA A 704 8.14 -20.95 23.81
N LYS A 705 9.28 -20.42 24.25
CA LYS A 705 10.56 -20.58 23.57
C LYS A 705 10.99 -22.06 23.54
N LYS A 706 11.01 -22.73 24.71
CA LYS A 706 11.37 -24.16 24.80
C LYS A 706 10.44 -25.01 23.91
N PHE A 707 9.14 -24.67 23.88
CA PHE A 707 8.18 -25.41 23.08
C PHE A 707 8.46 -25.27 21.59
N ILE A 708 8.78 -24.04 21.11
CA ILE A 708 9.15 -23.82 19.71
C ILE A 708 10.45 -24.53 19.34
N ASP A 709 11.47 -24.45 20.22
CA ASP A 709 12.77 -25.09 19.99
C ASP A 709 12.58 -26.63 19.86
N HIS A 710 11.82 -27.25 20.77
CA HIS A 710 11.55 -28.66 20.75
C HIS A 710 10.65 -29.09 19.58
N TYR A 711 9.67 -28.26 19.22
CA TYR A 711 8.88 -28.49 18.01
C TYR A 711 9.75 -28.63 16.77
N PHE A 712 10.73 -27.77 16.59
CA PHE A 712 11.64 -27.84 15.45
C PHE A 712 12.66 -28.98 15.55
N GLU A 713 12.97 -29.49 16.76
CA GLU A 713 13.73 -30.71 16.91
C GLU A 713 12.96 -31.94 16.41
N VAL A 714 11.66 -31.98 16.66
CA VAL A 714 10.76 -33.05 16.20
C VAL A 714 10.48 -32.91 14.70
N ARG A 715 10.24 -31.70 14.23
CA ARG A 715 9.89 -31.36 12.82
C ARG A 715 11.08 -30.73 12.08
N LYS A 716 12.23 -31.41 12.09
CA LYS A 716 13.45 -30.97 11.40
C LYS A 716 13.23 -30.66 9.91
N PRO A 717 12.49 -31.47 9.12
CA PRO A 717 12.28 -31.16 7.71
C PRO A 717 11.60 -29.80 7.48
N ILE A 718 10.61 -29.45 8.32
CA ILE A 718 9.95 -28.14 8.24
C ILE A 718 10.94 -27.00 8.51
N ARG A 719 11.80 -27.12 9.53
CA ARG A 719 12.83 -26.13 9.82
C ARG A 719 13.78 -25.95 8.65
N GLN A 720 14.31 -27.04 8.13
CA GLN A 720 15.24 -27.04 7.00
C GLN A 720 14.59 -26.41 5.75
N TYR A 721 13.32 -26.69 5.53
CA TYR A 721 12.57 -26.10 4.43
C TYR A 721 12.42 -24.59 4.57
N LEU A 722 12.04 -24.08 5.75
CA LEU A 722 11.93 -22.63 6.01
C LEU A 722 13.28 -21.92 5.84
N ASP A 723 14.37 -22.53 6.34
CA ASP A 723 15.72 -21.99 6.18
C ASP A 723 16.14 -21.97 4.70
N LYS A 724 15.77 -23.02 3.91
CA LYS A 724 16.01 -23.08 2.46
C LYS A 724 15.24 -21.97 1.73
N ILE A 725 13.98 -21.73 2.06
CA ILE A 725 13.18 -20.63 1.47
C ILE A 725 13.84 -19.28 1.74
N LEU A 726 14.29 -19.01 2.96
CA LEU A 726 14.95 -17.75 3.30
C LEU A 726 16.29 -17.58 2.55
N THR A 727 17.02 -18.68 2.34
CA THR A 727 18.23 -18.69 1.53
C THR A 727 17.89 -18.35 0.06
N GLN A 728 16.91 -19.04 -0.51
CA GLN A 728 16.42 -18.78 -1.87
C GLN A 728 15.99 -17.31 -2.03
N ALA A 729 15.18 -16.80 -1.09
CA ALA A 729 14.72 -15.40 -1.10
C ALA A 729 15.88 -14.39 -1.13
N ARG A 730 16.96 -14.71 -0.37
CA ARG A 730 18.15 -13.83 -0.31
C ARG A 730 19.06 -13.96 -1.53
N GLU A 731 19.22 -15.15 -2.07
CA GLU A 731 20.15 -15.41 -3.18
C GLU A 731 19.52 -15.15 -4.54
N GLN A 732 18.30 -15.62 -4.75
CA GLN A 732 17.60 -15.54 -6.04
C GLN A 732 16.70 -14.31 -6.16
N GLY A 733 16.36 -13.65 -5.03
CA GLY A 733 15.49 -12.48 -5.02
C GLY A 733 13.99 -12.80 -5.12
N PHE A 734 13.61 -14.08 -5.13
CA PHE A 734 12.20 -14.52 -5.16
C PHE A 734 12.01 -15.85 -4.44
N VAL A 735 10.76 -16.17 -4.12
CA VAL A 735 10.29 -17.48 -3.69
C VAL A 735 9.20 -17.98 -4.62
N GLU A 736 8.96 -19.30 -4.66
CA GLU A 736 8.00 -19.89 -5.60
C GLU A 736 7.15 -21.00 -4.97
N THR A 737 5.95 -21.21 -5.54
CA THR A 737 5.04 -22.31 -5.17
C THR A 737 5.49 -23.64 -5.76
N TYR A 738 4.81 -24.73 -5.37
CA TYR A 738 4.99 -26.06 -5.97
C TYR A 738 4.83 -26.06 -7.50
N PHE A 739 3.98 -25.19 -8.03
CA PHE A 739 3.68 -25.07 -9.46
C PHE A 739 4.51 -24.00 -10.18
N GLY A 740 5.33 -23.22 -9.44
CA GLY A 740 6.23 -22.22 -10.02
C GLY A 740 5.71 -20.80 -10.05
N ARG A 741 4.59 -20.47 -9.38
CA ARG A 741 4.17 -19.09 -9.16
C ARG A 741 5.22 -18.38 -8.31
N ARG A 742 5.68 -17.20 -8.75
CA ARG A 742 6.77 -16.47 -8.11
C ARG A 742 6.30 -15.22 -7.38
N ARG A 743 7.01 -14.93 -6.30
CA ARG A 743 6.92 -13.66 -5.60
C ARG A 743 8.31 -13.09 -5.37
N PRO A 744 8.62 -11.88 -5.89
CA PRO A 744 9.85 -11.18 -5.59
C PRO A 744 9.98 -10.83 -4.10
N THR A 745 11.20 -10.83 -3.57
CA THR A 745 11.48 -10.61 -2.14
C THR A 745 12.55 -9.54 -1.92
N PRO A 746 12.37 -8.31 -2.43
CA PRO A 746 13.42 -7.26 -2.37
C PRO A 746 13.81 -6.91 -0.93
N ASP A 747 12.83 -6.87 -0.02
CA ASP A 747 13.01 -6.38 1.35
C ASP A 747 13.69 -7.38 2.31
N VAL A 748 13.94 -8.64 1.90
CA VAL A 748 14.62 -9.63 2.77
C VAL A 748 16.06 -9.28 3.10
N LYS A 749 16.67 -8.35 2.34
CA LYS A 749 18.01 -7.81 2.57
C LYS A 749 18.01 -6.44 3.26
N SER A 750 16.85 -5.90 3.63
CA SER A 750 16.73 -4.59 4.26
C SER A 750 17.56 -4.49 5.54
N SER A 751 18.27 -3.38 5.70
CA SER A 751 18.97 -3.06 6.94
C SER A 751 18.01 -2.81 8.12
N ASN A 752 16.77 -2.39 7.82
CA ASN A 752 15.73 -2.19 8.82
C ASN A 752 15.18 -3.56 9.29
N PHE A 753 15.40 -3.87 10.56
CA PHE A 753 14.96 -5.13 11.16
C PHE A 753 13.45 -5.40 11.01
N MET A 754 12.60 -4.38 11.18
CA MET A 754 11.14 -4.53 11.09
C MET A 754 10.70 -4.87 9.66
N VAL A 755 11.26 -4.17 8.68
CA VAL A 755 11.01 -4.42 7.24
C VAL A 755 11.49 -5.81 6.87
N ARG A 756 12.76 -6.13 7.18
CA ARG A 756 13.34 -7.45 6.90
C ARG A 756 12.57 -8.59 7.54
N SER A 757 12.23 -8.50 8.82
CA SER A 757 11.46 -9.53 9.52
C SER A 757 10.06 -9.73 8.95
N SER A 758 9.42 -8.66 8.46
CA SER A 758 8.14 -8.75 7.76
C SER A 758 8.28 -9.44 6.41
N ALA A 759 9.31 -9.09 5.64
CA ALA A 759 9.60 -9.69 4.34
C ALA A 759 9.98 -11.17 4.46
N GLU A 760 10.77 -11.56 5.46
CA GLU A 760 11.12 -12.95 5.75
C GLU A 760 9.87 -13.79 6.06
N ARG A 761 8.95 -13.29 6.88
CA ARG A 761 7.66 -13.97 7.12
C ARG A 761 6.83 -14.11 5.86
N ALA A 762 6.76 -13.07 5.05
CA ALA A 762 6.03 -13.09 3.78
C ALA A 762 6.65 -14.09 2.79
N ALA A 763 7.98 -14.22 2.76
CA ALA A 763 8.70 -15.19 1.94
C ALA A 763 8.44 -16.64 2.40
N MET A 764 8.42 -16.90 3.72
CA MET A 764 8.13 -18.24 4.27
C MET A 764 6.69 -18.69 4.00
N ASN A 765 5.73 -17.74 4.05
CA ASN A 765 4.31 -18.04 3.83
C ASN A 765 3.96 -18.30 2.37
N MET A 766 4.61 -17.60 1.46
CA MET A 766 4.20 -17.56 0.05
C MET A 766 4.17 -18.94 -0.62
N PRO A 767 5.17 -19.81 -0.48
CA PRO A 767 5.15 -21.11 -1.16
C PRO A 767 3.97 -22.01 -0.71
N ILE A 768 3.60 -21.96 0.56
CA ILE A 768 2.51 -22.77 1.11
C ILE A 768 1.16 -22.18 0.68
N GLN A 769 0.91 -20.90 0.96
CA GLN A 769 -0.35 -20.24 0.63
C GLN A 769 -0.58 -20.11 -0.87
N GLY A 770 0.50 -19.91 -1.62
CA GLY A 770 0.39 -19.85 -3.08
C GLY A 770 0.10 -21.22 -3.70
N THR A 771 0.69 -22.29 -3.19
CA THR A 771 0.36 -23.67 -3.63
C THR A 771 -1.11 -24.00 -3.31
N GLU A 772 -1.60 -23.61 -2.14
CA GLU A 772 -3.01 -23.71 -1.77
C GLU A 772 -3.89 -22.95 -2.77
N ALA A 773 -3.54 -21.69 -3.10
CA ALA A 773 -4.29 -20.89 -4.06
C ALA A 773 -4.33 -21.51 -5.46
N ASP A 774 -3.21 -22.06 -5.92
CA ASP A 774 -3.13 -22.76 -7.20
C ASP A 774 -4.05 -23.99 -7.22
N LEU A 775 -4.05 -24.81 -6.17
CA LEU A 775 -4.93 -25.98 -6.04
C LEU A 775 -6.41 -25.58 -5.94
N MET A 776 -6.73 -24.51 -5.21
CA MET A 776 -8.08 -23.97 -5.14
C MET A 776 -8.59 -23.53 -6.51
N LYS A 777 -7.78 -22.82 -7.30
CA LYS A 777 -8.13 -22.41 -8.66
C LYS A 777 -8.41 -23.63 -9.56
N LEU A 778 -7.55 -24.65 -9.47
CA LEU A 778 -7.74 -25.88 -10.21
C LEU A 778 -9.02 -26.61 -9.80
N ALA A 779 -9.33 -26.66 -8.49
CA ALA A 779 -10.60 -27.22 -8.01
C ALA A 779 -11.81 -26.43 -8.56
N MET A 780 -11.78 -25.10 -8.56
CA MET A 780 -12.83 -24.26 -9.11
C MET A 780 -13.06 -24.50 -10.60
N ILE A 781 -11.97 -24.60 -11.38
CA ILE A 781 -12.05 -24.89 -12.83
C ILE A 781 -12.74 -26.24 -13.07
N ARG A 782 -12.31 -27.29 -12.35
CA ARG A 782 -12.91 -28.63 -12.49
C ARG A 782 -14.36 -28.69 -12.04
N LEU A 783 -14.69 -28.04 -10.92
CA LEU A 783 -16.04 -28.02 -10.40
C LEU A 783 -17.02 -27.27 -11.29
N GLU A 784 -16.62 -26.17 -11.93
CA GLU A 784 -17.47 -25.42 -12.86
C GLU A 784 -17.90 -26.33 -14.04
N ASP A 785 -16.99 -27.17 -14.54
CA ASP A 785 -17.29 -28.09 -15.64
C ASP A 785 -18.11 -29.32 -15.13
N LYS A 786 -17.72 -29.92 -14.02
CA LYS A 786 -18.35 -31.15 -13.51
C LYS A 786 -19.74 -30.97 -12.91
N LEU A 787 -19.99 -29.79 -12.37
CA LEU A 787 -21.29 -29.45 -11.77
C LEU A 787 -22.26 -28.80 -12.77
N SER A 788 -21.85 -28.60 -14.01
CA SER A 788 -22.70 -27.99 -15.02
C SER A 788 -24.06 -28.70 -15.16
N GLY A 789 -25.15 -27.95 -14.99
CA GLY A 789 -26.54 -28.44 -14.99
C GLY A 789 -26.98 -29.16 -13.71
N LEU A 790 -26.14 -29.33 -12.71
CA LEU A 790 -26.46 -29.95 -11.42
C LEU A 790 -26.43 -28.93 -10.26
N ALA A 791 -25.39 -28.12 -10.22
CA ALA A 791 -25.20 -27.14 -9.15
C ALA A 791 -24.47 -25.89 -9.71
N ASP A 792 -24.63 -24.77 -9.02
CA ASP A 792 -24.06 -23.48 -9.35
C ASP A 792 -23.03 -23.10 -8.28
N ALA A 793 -21.74 -23.00 -8.61
CA ALA A 793 -20.74 -22.42 -7.74
C ALA A 793 -20.99 -20.92 -7.57
N ILE A 794 -21.05 -20.43 -6.33
CA ILE A 794 -21.44 -19.06 -6.01
C ILE A 794 -20.43 -18.29 -5.15
N LEU A 795 -19.60 -18.98 -4.36
CA LEU A 795 -18.66 -18.34 -3.46
C LEU A 795 -17.44 -19.21 -3.21
N GLN A 796 -16.27 -18.58 -3.18
CA GLN A 796 -15.03 -19.15 -2.69
C GLN A 796 -14.53 -18.32 -1.50
N VAL A 797 -14.19 -18.97 -0.38
CA VAL A 797 -13.68 -18.32 0.83
C VAL A 797 -12.52 -19.15 1.38
N HIS A 798 -11.32 -18.62 1.35
CA HIS A 798 -10.10 -19.28 1.81
C HIS A 798 -9.87 -20.64 1.14
N ASP A 799 -10.13 -21.73 1.86
CA ASP A 799 -9.99 -23.13 1.47
C ASP A 799 -11.33 -23.84 1.22
N SER A 800 -12.42 -23.07 1.11
CA SER A 800 -13.77 -23.59 0.87
C SER A 800 -14.42 -23.09 -0.41
N ILE A 801 -15.30 -23.92 -0.98
CA ILE A 801 -16.17 -23.59 -2.12
C ILE A 801 -17.61 -23.85 -1.72
N LEU A 802 -18.50 -22.89 -2.01
CA LEU A 802 -19.93 -22.96 -1.76
C LEU A 802 -20.67 -23.03 -3.09
N VAL A 803 -21.58 -23.99 -3.19
CA VAL A 803 -22.48 -24.16 -4.34
C VAL A 803 -23.93 -24.21 -3.90
N GLU A 804 -24.86 -23.91 -4.81
CA GLU A 804 -26.28 -24.12 -4.60
C GLU A 804 -26.83 -25.17 -5.59
N CYS A 805 -27.62 -26.13 -5.10
CA CYS A 805 -28.24 -27.19 -5.91
C CYS A 805 -29.65 -27.53 -5.44
N LYS A 806 -30.36 -28.34 -6.20
CA LYS A 806 -31.63 -28.87 -5.77
C LYS A 806 -31.46 -29.88 -4.63
N PRO A 807 -32.41 -30.02 -3.69
CA PRO A 807 -32.31 -30.97 -2.58
C PRO A 807 -32.11 -32.43 -3.03
N GLU A 808 -32.68 -32.82 -4.17
CA GLU A 808 -32.52 -34.15 -4.77
C GLU A 808 -31.12 -34.46 -5.29
N ASP A 809 -30.35 -33.42 -5.63
CA ASP A 809 -28.99 -33.53 -6.20
C ASP A 809 -27.87 -33.46 -5.13
N VAL A 810 -28.19 -33.13 -3.87
CA VAL A 810 -27.23 -32.87 -2.78
C VAL A 810 -26.21 -33.99 -2.64
N GLN A 811 -26.63 -35.25 -2.60
CA GLN A 811 -25.71 -36.37 -2.43
C GLN A 811 -24.73 -36.44 -3.58
N LYS A 812 -25.22 -36.35 -4.83
CA LYS A 812 -24.39 -36.43 -6.04
C LYS A 812 -23.43 -35.26 -6.11
N VAL A 813 -23.90 -34.03 -5.81
CA VAL A 813 -23.08 -32.83 -5.78
C VAL A 813 -21.99 -32.95 -4.72
N SER A 814 -22.34 -33.41 -3.51
CA SER A 814 -21.36 -33.64 -2.43
C SER A 814 -20.27 -34.64 -2.81
N GLU A 815 -20.63 -35.74 -3.47
CA GLU A 815 -19.71 -36.75 -3.94
C GLU A 815 -18.77 -36.20 -5.01
N ILE A 816 -19.30 -35.42 -5.97
CA ILE A 816 -18.49 -34.77 -7.01
C ILE A 816 -17.53 -33.74 -6.40
N MET A 817 -18.02 -32.85 -5.54
CA MET A 817 -17.18 -31.85 -4.90
C MET A 817 -16.03 -32.50 -4.12
N LYS A 818 -16.35 -33.50 -3.32
CA LYS A 818 -15.36 -34.24 -2.55
C LYS A 818 -14.32 -34.93 -3.45
N ALA A 819 -14.76 -35.66 -4.47
CA ALA A 819 -13.87 -36.37 -5.37
C ALA A 819 -12.94 -35.45 -6.16
N GLU A 820 -13.48 -34.33 -6.73
CA GLU A 820 -12.70 -33.39 -7.54
C GLU A 820 -11.71 -32.58 -6.69
N MET A 821 -12.11 -32.20 -5.48
CA MET A 821 -11.24 -31.43 -4.59
C MET A 821 -10.16 -32.36 -3.94
N GLU A 822 -10.52 -33.53 -3.44
CA GLU A 822 -9.53 -34.49 -2.91
C GLU A 822 -8.56 -34.99 -3.98
N GLY A 823 -9.06 -35.21 -5.20
CA GLY A 823 -8.28 -35.65 -6.36
C GLY A 823 -7.69 -34.54 -7.21
N VAL A 824 -7.64 -33.30 -6.73
CA VAL A 824 -7.21 -32.12 -7.53
C VAL A 824 -5.79 -32.23 -8.06
N CYS A 825 -4.87 -32.86 -7.31
CA CYS A 825 -3.46 -33.07 -7.65
C CYS A 825 -3.01 -34.47 -7.20
N PRO A 826 -3.26 -35.49 -8.00
CA PRO A 826 -2.97 -36.89 -7.63
C PRO A 826 -1.47 -37.20 -7.49
N GLU A 827 -0.58 -36.37 -8.01
CA GLU A 827 0.87 -36.51 -7.85
C GLU A 827 1.40 -36.12 -6.47
N LEU A 828 0.58 -35.47 -5.61
CA LEU A 828 0.98 -35.18 -4.25
C LEU A 828 1.06 -36.47 -3.42
N PRO A 829 2.14 -36.65 -2.63
CA PRO A 829 2.32 -37.87 -1.80
C PRO A 829 1.38 -37.93 -0.58
N ILE A 830 0.46 -36.96 -0.46
CA ILE A 830 -0.45 -36.81 0.67
C ILE A 830 -1.90 -36.81 0.18
N LYS A 831 -2.76 -37.46 0.98
CA LYS A 831 -4.22 -37.34 0.74
C LYS A 831 -4.70 -35.96 1.15
N LEU A 832 -5.32 -35.27 0.25
CA LEU A 832 -6.12 -34.09 0.59
C LEU A 832 -7.47 -34.55 1.14
N LYS A 833 -7.92 -33.97 2.24
CA LYS A 833 -9.19 -34.34 2.89
C LYS A 833 -10.14 -33.16 2.82
N VAL A 834 -11.37 -33.43 2.40
CA VAL A 834 -12.41 -32.42 2.24
C VAL A 834 -13.60 -32.81 3.12
N ASP A 835 -14.04 -31.88 3.94
CA ASP A 835 -15.25 -31.95 4.73
C ASP A 835 -16.39 -31.29 3.95
N VAL A 836 -17.53 -31.98 3.82
CA VAL A 836 -18.68 -31.46 3.07
C VAL A 836 -19.84 -31.25 4.02
N GLY A 837 -20.41 -30.04 4.00
CA GLY A 837 -21.59 -29.64 4.76
C GLY A 837 -22.74 -29.23 3.85
N THR A 838 -23.97 -29.29 4.37
CA THR A 838 -25.18 -28.85 3.66
C THR A 838 -26.05 -28.00 4.59
N GLY A 839 -26.73 -26.99 4.04
CA GLY A 839 -27.56 -26.11 4.86
C GLY A 839 -28.62 -25.35 4.07
N ALA A 840 -29.59 -24.84 4.79
CA ALA A 840 -30.62 -23.95 4.26
C ALA A 840 -30.11 -22.48 4.18
N ASN A 841 -28.98 -22.20 4.78
CA ASN A 841 -28.28 -20.90 4.72
C ASN A 841 -26.78 -21.10 4.91
N TRP A 842 -25.98 -20.06 4.61
CA TRP A 842 -24.51 -20.16 4.72
C TRP A 842 -23.99 -20.31 6.16
N GLY A 843 -24.77 -19.94 7.16
CA GLY A 843 -24.38 -20.11 8.57
C GLY A 843 -24.43 -21.57 9.07
N GLU A 844 -25.08 -22.48 8.31
CA GLU A 844 -25.24 -23.91 8.62
C GLU A 844 -24.23 -24.81 7.91
N VAL A 845 -23.51 -24.28 6.94
CA VAL A 845 -22.57 -25.03 6.09
C VAL A 845 -21.12 -25.02 6.61
#